data_7b1eaa08523ab1d753090ae9eebbf684
#
_entry.id   7b1eaa08523ab1d753090ae9eebbf684
#
_cell.length_a   1.000
_cell.length_b   1.000
_cell.length_c   1.000
_cell.angle_alpha   90.00
_cell.angle_beta   90.00
_cell.angle_gamma   90.00
#
_symmetry.space_group_name_H-M   'P 1'
#
loop_
_entity.id
_entity.type
_entity.pdbx_description
1 polymer ?
#
loop_
_entity_poly.entity_id
_entity_poly.type
_entity_poly.pdbx_seq_one_letter_code
_entity_poly.pdbx_strand_id
1 'polypeptide(L)'
;RGFESKITTDNDALFGDSSCVSCGACAHTCPTDAISDVFQSKSVAVDEKVRTTCSYCGVGCNLEASIKDNKVVAISTPKESEVNAGHTCIKGRYAFGFYDHPDRLKTPLIKRNGKFEEASWDEAYDFIKKELNRITKESGPDAVAGISSARCTNEENYVFQKMIRAAIGTNNIDCCARICHSPTAWGMQQTFGTGAATNSTEDIYHADLFMVIGANPTNAHPVTGAKIKQQVMKGKKLIVLDPITTELAKLADYHIKLRPGTNVAVLNMMLHFILKANLHDKDFVRDRTEGFANFIKEIERQDMDHLAKVAGVDKQLVKEAAIAYATAKNSMEFHGLGVTEQEQGSKTVMLIADLAMITGNIGRKGVGVNPLRGQNNVQGAADMGCQPHQGAGYFEVADEKVQNFYTEKYGVVHPTKAGLKIPEMFDGAINKEVKAVWIIGEDIVQTDPNSAHVVQAMNSLELLVVQEIFMSETAKLATVVLPGTTFLEKNGTFTNTERRIQRVNRAVPPLPGTKTDGTIVTDMMQKLGFDQPEYDADQVLAEIADVVPFFKGVTRERLGKMGLQWPVQEDGTDTQILHQETFKLGKGRLKNFDWKESTEIETNKKEYPLILTTSRVLQHYNAATMTRRTSNINIVSEDLLLVHPNDANKRELNTGDIARLYSGRGEVALKVEVTDKVKEGIVFTTFHFPEHMVNMVTGHGKDEETMCAEYKVSAVEVQKISNQFKTEIKPKENQAEVN
;
A
#
# COMPACT_ATOMS: atom_id res chain seq x y z
N ARG A 1 -2.18 -24.46 36.40
CA ARG A 1 -3.60 -24.38 36.84
C ARG A 1 -3.67 -23.98 38.30
N GLY A 2 -4.65 -23.18 38.65
CA GLY A 2 -4.95 -22.80 40.04
C GLY A 2 -4.31 -21.46 40.42
N PHE A 3 -4.04 -21.28 41.67
CA PHE A 3 -3.65 -20.03 42.31
C PHE A 3 -2.34 -19.39 41.75
N GLU A 4 -1.44 -20.22 41.24
CA GLU A 4 -0.17 -19.78 40.65
C GLU A 4 -0.24 -19.44 39.15
N SER A 5 -1.44 -19.56 38.55
CA SER A 5 -1.61 -19.25 37.12
C SER A 5 -1.48 -17.75 36.91
N LYS A 6 -0.63 -17.36 35.96
CA LYS A 6 -0.48 -15.97 35.51
C LYS A 6 -0.71 -15.90 34.00
N ILE A 7 -1.15 -14.73 33.55
CA ILE A 7 -1.22 -14.41 32.12
C ILE A 7 0.09 -13.80 31.72
N THR A 8 0.69 -14.36 30.68
CA THR A 8 2.02 -13.98 30.23
C THR A 8 2.12 -14.05 28.70
N THR A 9 3.19 -13.49 28.16
CA THR A 9 3.56 -13.57 26.76
C THR A 9 4.78 -14.49 26.61
N ASP A 10 4.86 -15.26 25.53
CA ASP A 10 6.02 -16.01 25.05
C ASP A 10 6.96 -16.54 26.18
N ASN A 11 6.45 -17.46 27.01
CA ASN A 11 7.20 -18.05 28.15
C ASN A 11 7.70 -17.03 29.19
N ASP A 12 6.87 -16.04 29.50
CA ASP A 12 7.14 -15.00 30.49
C ASP A 12 8.10 -13.88 30.04
N ALA A 13 8.25 -13.69 28.74
CA ALA A 13 8.97 -12.57 28.18
C ALA A 13 8.23 -11.25 28.43
N LEU A 14 8.95 -10.14 28.46
CA LEU A 14 8.35 -8.80 28.46
C LEU A 14 7.60 -8.55 27.15
N PHE A 15 6.57 -7.71 27.18
CA PHE A 15 5.79 -7.39 25.98
C PHE A 15 6.65 -6.92 24.80
N GLY A 16 7.65 -6.09 25.04
CA GLY A 16 8.56 -5.60 24.00
C GLY A 16 9.47 -6.66 23.39
N ASP A 17 9.77 -7.72 24.15
CA ASP A 17 10.68 -8.81 23.75
C ASP A 17 9.91 -10.05 23.25
N SER A 18 8.59 -9.97 23.25
CA SER A 18 7.70 -11.07 22.88
C SER A 18 7.15 -10.91 21.46
N SER A 19 6.44 -11.94 20.98
CA SER A 19 5.69 -11.87 19.72
C SER A 19 4.39 -11.05 19.82
N CYS A 20 4.17 -10.32 20.91
CA CYS A 20 3.00 -9.48 21.13
C CYS A 20 2.97 -8.31 20.12
N VAL A 21 1.85 -8.17 19.41
CA VAL A 21 1.61 -7.07 18.45
C VAL A 21 0.82 -5.90 19.07
N SER A 22 0.74 -5.86 20.40
CA SER A 22 0.03 -4.81 21.16
C SER A 22 -1.39 -4.53 20.66
N CYS A 23 -2.12 -5.57 20.26
CA CYS A 23 -3.45 -5.46 19.68
C CYS A 23 -4.55 -5.13 20.70
N GLY A 24 -4.27 -5.25 22.01
CA GLY A 24 -5.22 -5.03 23.10
C GLY A 24 -6.35 -6.08 23.19
N ALA A 25 -6.31 -7.15 22.40
CA ALA A 25 -7.36 -8.17 22.40
C ALA A 25 -7.50 -8.87 23.76
N CYS A 26 -6.41 -9.13 24.47
CA CYS A 26 -6.42 -9.74 25.80
C CYS A 26 -7.17 -8.86 26.82
N ALA A 27 -6.90 -7.55 26.84
CA ALA A 27 -7.61 -6.62 27.71
C ALA A 27 -9.10 -6.47 27.28
N HIS A 28 -9.35 -6.36 25.97
CA HIS A 28 -10.71 -6.21 25.43
C HIS A 28 -11.61 -7.42 25.71
N THR A 29 -11.06 -8.64 25.72
CA THR A 29 -11.82 -9.87 25.94
C THR A 29 -11.82 -10.36 27.39
N CYS A 30 -11.04 -9.76 28.29
CA CYS A 30 -10.99 -10.15 29.69
C CYS A 30 -12.35 -9.87 30.37
N PRO A 31 -13.05 -10.91 30.88
CA PRO A 31 -14.38 -10.72 31.46
C PRO A 31 -14.34 -10.15 32.89
N THR A 32 -13.19 -10.23 33.57
CA THR A 32 -13.02 -9.84 34.96
C THR A 32 -12.19 -8.57 35.14
N ASP A 33 -11.76 -7.94 34.04
CA ASP A 33 -10.84 -6.79 34.04
C ASP A 33 -9.49 -7.05 34.78
N ALA A 34 -9.11 -8.32 34.97
CA ALA A 34 -7.80 -8.70 35.49
C ALA A 34 -6.65 -8.20 34.58
N ILE A 35 -6.94 -8.06 33.29
CA ILE A 35 -6.11 -7.32 32.35
C ILE A 35 -6.88 -6.09 31.92
N SER A 36 -6.40 -4.91 32.28
CA SER A 36 -6.98 -3.62 31.93
C SER A 36 -6.09 -2.86 30.96
N ASP A 37 -6.71 -2.00 30.17
CA ASP A 37 -6.04 -1.10 29.25
C ASP A 37 -5.90 0.28 29.94
N VAL A 38 -4.66 0.74 30.11
CA VAL A 38 -4.39 2.02 30.77
C VAL A 38 -4.79 3.23 29.92
N PHE A 39 -4.94 3.06 28.62
CA PHE A 39 -5.31 4.13 27.70
C PHE A 39 -6.81 4.17 27.38
N GLN A 40 -7.54 3.07 27.63
CA GLN A 40 -8.94 2.94 27.29
C GLN A 40 -9.71 2.31 28.45
N SER A 41 -10.24 3.13 29.34
CA SER A 41 -11.06 2.62 30.44
C SER A 41 -12.40 2.08 29.97
N LYS A 42 -12.72 0.83 30.30
CA LYS A 42 -14.05 0.24 30.06
C LYS A 42 -15.17 0.87 30.88
N SER A 43 -14.82 1.59 31.95
CA SER A 43 -15.77 2.21 32.89
C SER A 43 -16.27 3.59 32.45
N VAL A 44 -15.74 4.15 31.36
CA VAL A 44 -16.23 5.44 30.85
C VAL A 44 -17.60 5.24 30.21
N ALA A 45 -18.62 5.90 30.76
CA ALA A 45 -19.93 5.98 30.12
C ALA A 45 -19.78 6.67 28.77
N VAL A 46 -20.25 6.06 27.69
CA VAL A 46 -20.20 6.58 26.33
C VAL A 46 -21.60 6.96 25.86
N ASP A 47 -21.68 8.00 25.03
CA ASP A 47 -22.96 8.48 24.50
C ASP A 47 -23.47 7.52 23.40
N GLU A 48 -22.55 7.09 22.53
CA GLU A 48 -22.83 6.15 21.44
C GLU A 48 -21.60 5.35 21.03
N LYS A 49 -21.85 4.30 20.23
CA LYS A 49 -20.80 3.55 19.51
C LYS A 49 -21.07 3.56 18.03
N VAL A 50 -20.11 4.01 17.27
CA VAL A 50 -20.18 4.07 15.80
C VAL A 50 -19.28 3.00 15.19
N ARG A 51 -19.88 2.11 14.39
CA ARG A 51 -19.11 1.13 13.63
C ARG A 51 -18.55 1.76 12.37
N THR A 52 -17.26 1.61 12.15
CA THR A 52 -16.55 2.15 10.97
C THR A 52 -15.44 1.18 10.53
N THR A 53 -14.69 1.56 9.50
CA THR A 53 -13.59 0.76 8.96
C THR A 53 -12.26 1.47 9.18
N CYS A 54 -11.25 0.72 9.66
CA CYS A 54 -9.90 1.23 9.89
C CYS A 54 -9.28 1.77 8.59
N SER A 55 -8.74 2.97 8.62
CA SER A 55 -8.12 3.62 7.45
C SER A 55 -6.65 3.27 7.23
N TYR A 56 -6.03 2.43 8.07
CA TYR A 56 -4.60 2.15 7.95
C TYR A 56 -4.27 1.17 6.81
N CYS A 57 -4.19 -0.12 7.09
CA CYS A 57 -3.71 -1.07 6.09
C CYS A 57 -4.85 -1.79 5.36
N GLY A 58 -4.48 -2.51 4.30
CA GLY A 58 -5.39 -3.25 3.42
C GLY A 58 -6.22 -4.37 4.08
N VAL A 59 -5.98 -4.70 5.34
CA VAL A 59 -6.87 -5.62 6.08
C VAL A 59 -8.27 -5.05 6.18
N GLY A 60 -8.42 -3.73 6.38
CA GLY A 60 -9.75 -3.11 6.51
C GLY A 60 -10.51 -3.56 7.76
N CYS A 61 -9.85 -3.62 8.92
CA CYS A 61 -10.48 -4.05 10.17
C CYS A 61 -11.74 -3.25 10.48
N ASN A 62 -12.83 -3.91 10.83
CA ASN A 62 -14.00 -3.24 11.41
C ASN A 62 -13.67 -2.75 12.82
N LEU A 63 -13.99 -1.50 13.09
CA LEU A 63 -13.81 -0.83 14.37
C LEU A 63 -15.15 -0.36 14.92
N GLU A 64 -15.21 -0.22 16.23
CA GLU A 64 -16.30 0.47 16.93
C GLU A 64 -15.69 1.63 17.73
N ALA A 65 -15.95 2.85 17.29
CA ALA A 65 -15.54 4.07 17.97
C ALA A 65 -16.54 4.38 19.10
N SER A 66 -16.07 4.44 20.32
CA SER A 66 -16.84 4.87 21.49
C SER A 66 -16.75 6.38 21.60
N ILE A 67 -17.90 7.05 21.59
CA ILE A 67 -18.02 8.51 21.53
C ILE A 67 -18.51 9.03 22.88
N LYS A 68 -17.89 10.09 23.36
CA LYS A 68 -18.36 10.89 24.49
C LYS A 68 -18.08 12.37 24.22
N ASP A 69 -19.09 13.21 24.42
CA ASP A 69 -18.97 14.67 24.21
C ASP A 69 -18.38 15.04 22.84
N ASN A 70 -18.86 14.37 21.76
CA ASN A 70 -18.36 14.48 20.39
C ASN A 70 -16.85 14.12 20.22
N LYS A 71 -16.27 13.35 21.12
CA LYS A 71 -14.88 12.88 21.03
C LYS A 71 -14.81 11.36 21.01
N VAL A 72 -13.88 10.82 20.23
CA VAL A 72 -13.54 9.40 20.28
C VAL A 72 -12.70 9.13 21.52
N VAL A 73 -13.24 8.38 22.47
CA VAL A 73 -12.57 8.07 23.75
C VAL A 73 -11.95 6.68 23.77
N ALA A 74 -12.43 5.77 22.90
CA ALA A 74 -11.89 4.42 22.78
C ALA A 74 -12.23 3.81 21.44
N ILE A 75 -11.40 2.85 21.01
CA ILE A 75 -11.67 1.97 19.85
C ILE A 75 -11.78 0.54 20.33
N SER A 76 -12.91 -0.10 20.05
CA SER A 76 -13.14 -1.53 20.21
C SER A 76 -13.32 -2.22 18.84
N THR A 77 -13.51 -3.53 18.84
CA THR A 77 -13.64 -4.31 17.61
C THR A 77 -14.76 -5.33 17.75
N PRO A 78 -15.68 -5.42 16.78
CA PRO A 78 -16.78 -6.37 16.82
C PRO A 78 -16.26 -7.82 16.68
N LYS A 79 -16.71 -8.71 17.58
CA LYS A 79 -16.27 -10.12 17.57
C LYS A 79 -16.81 -10.90 16.37
N GLU A 80 -17.97 -10.50 15.87
CA GLU A 80 -18.66 -11.11 14.74
C GLU A 80 -18.09 -10.68 13.36
N SER A 81 -17.07 -9.82 13.31
CA SER A 81 -16.47 -9.39 12.06
C SER A 81 -15.77 -10.54 11.34
N GLU A 82 -16.14 -10.82 10.11
CA GLU A 82 -15.47 -11.79 9.23
C GLU A 82 -14.04 -11.35 8.89
N VAL A 83 -13.82 -10.03 8.77
CA VAL A 83 -12.51 -9.48 8.42
C VAL A 83 -11.49 -9.70 9.53
N ASN A 84 -11.85 -9.34 10.77
CA ASN A 84 -10.89 -9.27 11.87
C ASN A 84 -11.29 -10.00 13.16
N ALA A 85 -12.46 -10.65 13.21
CA ALA A 85 -12.90 -11.55 14.31
C ALA A 85 -12.61 -10.99 15.72
N GLY A 86 -12.91 -9.72 15.96
CA GLY A 86 -12.63 -9.04 17.23
C GLY A 86 -11.19 -8.58 17.44
N HIS A 87 -10.29 -8.83 16.50
CA HIS A 87 -8.90 -8.41 16.56
C HIS A 87 -8.65 -7.06 15.84
N THR A 88 -7.57 -6.39 16.21
CA THR A 88 -6.98 -5.27 15.48
C THR A 88 -5.48 -5.23 15.81
N CYS A 89 -4.77 -4.18 15.43
CA CYS A 89 -3.36 -4.00 15.79
C CYS A 89 -3.19 -2.73 16.64
N ILE A 90 -1.96 -2.49 17.09
CA ILE A 90 -1.61 -1.29 17.86
C ILE A 90 -2.09 0.00 17.18
N LYS A 91 -1.97 0.09 15.85
CA LYS A 91 -2.40 1.26 15.08
C LYS A 91 -3.93 1.43 15.11
N GLY A 92 -4.67 0.39 14.78
CA GLY A 92 -6.13 0.44 14.76
C GLY A 92 -6.75 0.66 16.15
N ARG A 93 -6.10 0.14 17.21
CA ARG A 93 -6.58 0.26 18.58
C ARG A 93 -6.25 1.60 19.22
N TYR A 94 -5.02 2.08 19.07
CA TYR A 94 -4.49 3.18 19.88
C TYR A 94 -4.09 4.40 19.07
N ALA A 95 -3.80 4.26 17.79
CA ALA A 95 -3.33 5.38 16.98
C ALA A 95 -4.48 6.12 16.26
N PHE A 96 -5.55 6.47 16.98
CA PHE A 96 -6.69 7.22 16.44
C PHE A 96 -6.65 8.72 16.83
N GLY A 97 -5.89 9.12 17.87
CA GLY A 97 -5.87 10.48 18.40
C GLY A 97 -5.40 11.56 17.42
N PHE A 98 -4.83 11.17 16.27
CA PHE A 98 -4.43 12.14 15.26
C PHE A 98 -5.61 12.95 14.69
N TYR A 99 -6.86 12.47 14.80
CA TYR A 99 -8.03 13.16 14.25
C TYR A 99 -8.28 14.53 14.93
N ASP A 100 -7.93 14.69 16.21
CA ASP A 100 -8.10 15.89 17.02
C ASP A 100 -6.73 16.48 17.48
N HIS A 101 -5.65 16.18 16.75
CA HIS A 101 -4.31 16.66 17.10
C HIS A 101 -4.19 18.18 16.87
N PRO A 102 -3.44 18.91 17.71
CA PRO A 102 -3.24 20.37 17.53
C PRO A 102 -2.69 20.79 16.17
N ASP A 103 -1.84 19.96 15.54
CA ASP A 103 -1.25 20.21 14.22
C ASP A 103 -2.25 20.09 13.06
N ARG A 104 -3.52 19.70 13.30
CA ARG A 104 -4.52 19.60 12.23
C ARG A 104 -4.71 20.94 11.54
N LEU A 105 -4.62 20.90 10.21
CA LEU A 105 -5.00 22.01 9.35
C LEU A 105 -6.50 22.27 9.50
N LYS A 106 -6.89 23.55 9.61
CA LYS A 106 -8.29 23.98 9.83
C LYS A 106 -8.75 25.05 8.85
N THR A 107 -7.81 25.74 8.23
CA THR A 107 -8.08 26.87 7.33
C THR A 107 -7.32 26.65 6.02
N PRO A 108 -7.90 26.96 4.86
CA PRO A 108 -7.17 27.00 3.59
C PRO A 108 -5.98 27.96 3.68
N LEU A 109 -4.87 27.58 3.06
CA LEU A 109 -3.64 28.37 3.02
C LEU A 109 -3.25 28.66 1.57
N ILE A 110 -2.90 29.90 1.27
CA ILE A 110 -2.37 30.31 -0.04
C ILE A 110 -0.95 30.85 0.18
N LYS A 111 0.02 30.36 -0.59
CA LYS A 111 1.40 30.84 -0.55
C LYS A 111 1.52 32.12 -1.35
N ARG A 112 1.76 33.26 -0.66
CA ARG A 112 2.00 34.56 -1.26
C ARG A 112 3.37 35.05 -0.85
N ASN A 113 4.17 35.50 -1.81
CA ASN A 113 5.55 35.97 -1.55
C ASN A 113 6.39 34.99 -0.73
N GLY A 114 6.21 33.69 -0.96
CA GLY A 114 6.96 32.62 -0.27
C GLY A 114 6.43 32.26 1.13
N LYS A 115 5.39 32.89 1.62
CA LYS A 115 4.76 32.62 2.94
C LYS A 115 3.33 32.15 2.78
N PHE A 116 2.91 31.22 3.63
CA PHE A 116 1.51 30.82 3.70
C PHE A 116 0.70 31.85 4.47
N GLU A 117 -0.43 32.22 3.90
CA GLU A 117 -1.44 33.11 4.50
C GLU A 117 -2.77 32.36 4.55
N GLU A 118 -3.50 32.52 5.66
CA GLU A 118 -4.85 31.97 5.78
C GLU A 118 -5.80 32.65 4.78
N ALA A 119 -6.68 31.86 4.21
CA ALA A 119 -7.68 32.30 3.24
C ALA A 119 -9.06 31.70 3.57
N SER A 120 -10.10 32.35 3.11
CA SER A 120 -11.43 31.73 3.10
C SER A 120 -11.52 30.64 2.01
N TRP A 121 -12.50 29.75 2.13
CA TRP A 121 -12.75 28.73 1.10
C TRP A 121 -13.03 29.34 -0.26
N ASP A 122 -13.86 30.39 -0.34
CA ASP A 122 -14.16 31.07 -1.60
C ASP A 122 -12.93 31.70 -2.22
N GLU A 123 -12.09 32.37 -1.42
CA GLU A 123 -10.83 32.95 -1.90
C GLU A 123 -9.88 31.88 -2.45
N ALA A 124 -9.74 30.73 -1.74
CA ALA A 124 -8.92 29.62 -2.20
C ALA A 124 -9.44 29.01 -3.51
N TYR A 125 -10.74 28.77 -3.62
CA TYR A 125 -11.35 28.26 -4.84
C TYR A 125 -11.25 29.23 -6.01
N ASP A 126 -11.49 30.52 -5.79
CA ASP A 126 -11.40 31.52 -6.85
C ASP A 126 -9.94 31.68 -7.34
N PHE A 127 -8.97 31.59 -6.44
CA PHE A 127 -7.56 31.57 -6.81
C PHE A 127 -7.21 30.33 -7.67
N ILE A 128 -7.61 29.13 -7.23
CA ILE A 128 -7.36 27.88 -7.97
C ILE A 128 -8.06 27.93 -9.33
N LYS A 129 -9.33 28.32 -9.39
CA LYS A 129 -10.09 28.48 -10.65
C LYS A 129 -9.37 29.39 -11.63
N LYS A 130 -8.93 30.55 -11.17
CA LYS A 130 -8.21 31.53 -12.00
C LYS A 130 -6.96 30.93 -12.63
N GLU A 131 -6.14 30.25 -11.83
CA GLU A 131 -4.89 29.67 -12.30
C GLU A 131 -5.12 28.44 -13.19
N LEU A 132 -6.07 27.55 -12.86
CA LEU A 132 -6.42 26.41 -13.73
C LEU A 132 -6.95 26.88 -15.08
N ASN A 133 -7.86 27.86 -15.10
CA ASN A 133 -8.38 28.41 -16.36
C ASN A 133 -7.28 29.08 -17.19
N ARG A 134 -6.34 29.77 -16.56
CA ARG A 134 -5.19 30.35 -17.26
C ARG A 134 -4.32 29.26 -17.89
N ILE A 135 -3.91 28.27 -17.09
CA ILE A 135 -3.03 27.18 -17.53
C ILE A 135 -3.68 26.36 -18.65
N THR A 136 -4.95 25.99 -18.50
CA THR A 136 -5.66 25.19 -19.51
C THR A 136 -5.86 25.97 -20.80
N LYS A 137 -6.10 27.29 -20.73
CA LYS A 137 -6.21 28.17 -21.90
C LYS A 137 -4.88 28.34 -22.65
N GLU A 138 -3.79 28.47 -21.92
CA GLU A 138 -2.45 28.72 -22.47
C GLU A 138 -1.76 27.45 -23.00
N SER A 139 -1.97 26.32 -22.32
CA SER A 139 -1.19 25.08 -22.51
C SER A 139 -2.03 23.83 -22.77
N GLY A 140 -3.34 23.96 -22.74
CA GLY A 140 -4.29 22.83 -22.87
C GLY A 140 -4.53 22.09 -21.56
N PRO A 141 -5.57 21.22 -21.53
CA PRO A 141 -5.95 20.48 -20.33
C PRO A 141 -4.86 19.48 -19.87
N ASP A 142 -4.05 18.94 -20.78
CA ASP A 142 -3.00 17.98 -20.46
C ASP A 142 -1.81 18.61 -19.67
N ALA A 143 -1.78 19.96 -19.55
CA ALA A 143 -0.86 20.64 -18.64
C ALA A 143 -1.27 20.56 -17.15
N VAL A 144 -2.42 19.92 -16.87
CA VAL A 144 -2.94 19.67 -15.52
C VAL A 144 -2.89 18.17 -15.21
N ALA A 145 -2.53 17.82 -13.97
CA ALA A 145 -2.55 16.44 -13.50
C ALA A 145 -3.15 16.32 -12.08
N GLY A 146 -3.66 15.14 -11.75
CA GLY A 146 -4.18 14.80 -10.44
C GLY A 146 -3.51 13.57 -9.85
N ILE A 147 -3.21 13.59 -8.54
CA ILE A 147 -2.71 12.43 -7.79
C ILE A 147 -3.69 12.15 -6.65
N SER A 148 -4.37 11.01 -6.74
CA SER A 148 -5.35 10.56 -5.77
C SER A 148 -4.74 9.59 -4.75
N SER A 149 -5.50 9.27 -3.71
CA SER A 149 -5.00 8.53 -2.55
C SER A 149 -5.93 7.40 -2.08
N ALA A 150 -5.31 6.36 -1.56
CA ALA A 150 -5.98 5.34 -0.76
C ALA A 150 -6.44 5.83 0.63
N ARG A 151 -6.24 7.09 0.97
CA ARG A 151 -6.77 7.73 2.19
C ARG A 151 -8.18 8.27 1.99
N CYS A 152 -8.53 8.50 0.74
CA CYS A 152 -9.88 8.91 0.34
C CYS A 152 -10.81 7.70 0.24
N THR A 153 -12.11 7.93 0.40
CA THR A 153 -13.13 6.91 0.18
C THR A 153 -13.26 6.57 -1.31
N ASN A 154 -13.99 5.52 -1.64
CA ASN A 154 -14.31 5.20 -3.03
C ASN A 154 -15.01 6.38 -3.71
N GLU A 155 -15.95 6.98 -3.01
CA GLU A 155 -16.74 8.11 -3.49
C GLU A 155 -15.87 9.35 -3.76
N GLU A 156 -14.94 9.65 -2.85
CA GLU A 156 -13.98 10.76 -3.00
C GLU A 156 -13.01 10.53 -4.16
N ASN A 157 -12.49 9.32 -4.31
CA ASN A 157 -11.66 8.92 -5.45
C ASN A 157 -12.45 9.03 -6.77
N TYR A 158 -13.71 8.60 -6.78
CA TYR A 158 -14.56 8.66 -7.96
C TYR A 158 -14.83 10.09 -8.41
N VAL A 159 -15.24 10.99 -7.52
CA VAL A 159 -15.49 12.38 -7.90
C VAL A 159 -14.20 13.10 -8.28
N PHE A 160 -13.07 12.75 -7.70
CA PHE A 160 -11.78 13.35 -8.07
C PHE A 160 -11.35 12.98 -9.48
N GLN A 161 -11.41 11.69 -9.86
CA GLN A 161 -11.12 11.30 -11.24
C GLN A 161 -12.12 11.93 -12.22
N LYS A 162 -13.40 12.06 -11.83
CA LYS A 162 -14.42 12.73 -12.63
C LYS A 162 -14.09 14.21 -12.82
N MET A 163 -13.61 14.90 -11.78
CA MET A 163 -13.12 16.28 -11.90
C MET A 163 -12.00 16.41 -12.93
N ILE A 164 -10.96 15.57 -12.82
CA ILE A 164 -9.81 15.64 -13.73
C ILE A 164 -10.23 15.32 -15.17
N ARG A 165 -11.07 14.30 -15.38
CA ARG A 165 -11.47 13.87 -16.72
C ARG A 165 -12.56 14.70 -17.35
N ALA A 166 -13.61 15.02 -16.58
CA ALA A 166 -14.80 15.65 -17.12
C ALA A 166 -14.80 17.18 -16.97
N ALA A 167 -14.37 17.71 -15.81
CA ALA A 167 -14.38 19.16 -15.59
C ALA A 167 -13.12 19.84 -16.13
N ILE A 168 -11.94 19.17 -16.08
CA ILE A 168 -10.68 19.71 -16.61
C ILE A 168 -10.42 19.23 -18.04
N GLY A 169 -10.72 17.96 -18.36
CA GLY A 169 -10.64 17.42 -19.71
C GLY A 169 -9.33 16.68 -20.02
N THR A 170 -8.70 16.02 -19.02
CA THR A 170 -7.47 15.23 -19.22
C THR A 170 -7.56 13.88 -18.50
N ASN A 171 -6.82 12.88 -19.01
CA ASN A 171 -6.62 11.59 -18.34
C ASN A 171 -5.35 11.55 -17.46
N ASN A 172 -4.69 12.68 -17.21
CA ASN A 172 -3.53 12.79 -16.32
C ASN A 172 -3.98 12.64 -14.86
N ILE A 173 -4.45 11.45 -14.50
CA ILE A 173 -4.80 11.06 -13.13
C ILE A 173 -4.17 9.73 -12.80
N ASP A 174 -3.52 9.65 -11.65
CA ASP A 174 -2.96 8.42 -11.11
C ASP A 174 -3.13 8.39 -9.59
N CYS A 175 -2.72 7.33 -8.92
CA CYS A 175 -2.83 7.21 -7.47
C CYS A 175 -1.66 6.41 -6.89
N CYS A 176 -1.58 6.38 -5.56
CA CYS A 176 -0.55 5.64 -4.81
C CYS A 176 -0.41 4.15 -5.20
N ALA A 177 -1.38 3.55 -5.89
CA ALA A 177 -1.24 2.19 -6.43
C ALA A 177 -0.07 2.10 -7.43
N ARG A 178 0.30 3.21 -8.08
CA ARG A 178 1.41 3.29 -9.03
C ARG A 178 2.72 2.83 -8.43
N ILE A 179 3.06 3.32 -7.25
CA ILE A 179 4.31 3.01 -6.55
C ILE A 179 4.17 1.83 -5.57
N CYS A 180 3.07 1.06 -5.66
CA CYS A 180 2.74 0.02 -4.69
C CYS A 180 2.42 -1.31 -5.37
N HIS A 181 1.19 -1.49 -5.84
CA HIS A 181 0.66 -2.75 -6.36
C HIS A 181 0.21 -2.68 -7.84
N SER A 182 0.63 -1.67 -8.60
CA SER A 182 0.39 -1.68 -10.06
C SER A 182 0.98 -2.91 -10.76
N PRO A 183 2.17 -3.44 -10.38
CA PRO A 183 2.67 -4.71 -10.93
C PRO A 183 1.75 -5.90 -10.61
N THR A 184 1.15 -5.94 -9.42
CA THR A 184 0.15 -6.97 -9.08
C THR A 184 -1.07 -6.87 -9.99
N ALA A 185 -1.64 -5.67 -10.12
CA ALA A 185 -2.82 -5.47 -10.95
C ALA A 185 -2.56 -5.86 -12.40
N TRP A 186 -1.46 -5.38 -12.95
CA TRP A 186 -1.07 -5.69 -14.34
C TRP A 186 -0.76 -7.17 -14.53
N GLY A 187 0.10 -7.77 -13.71
CA GLY A 187 0.51 -9.17 -13.83
C GLY A 187 -0.66 -10.14 -13.73
N MET A 188 -1.56 -9.94 -12.75
CA MET A 188 -2.75 -10.77 -12.60
C MET A 188 -3.78 -10.50 -13.71
N GLN A 189 -3.89 -9.27 -14.22
CA GLN A 189 -4.74 -8.99 -15.41
C GLN A 189 -4.23 -9.73 -16.65
N GLN A 190 -2.91 -9.80 -16.86
CA GLN A 190 -2.32 -10.53 -17.99
C GLN A 190 -2.51 -12.04 -17.89
N THR A 191 -2.55 -12.60 -16.68
CA THR A 191 -2.67 -14.05 -16.45
C THR A 191 -4.11 -14.51 -16.26
N PHE A 192 -4.90 -13.79 -15.46
CA PHE A 192 -6.28 -14.18 -15.08
C PHE A 192 -7.37 -13.30 -15.71
N GLY A 193 -6.99 -12.09 -16.15
CA GLY A 193 -7.94 -11.04 -16.56
C GLY A 193 -8.50 -10.19 -15.41
N THR A 194 -8.01 -10.39 -14.19
CA THR A 194 -8.47 -9.65 -12.99
C THR A 194 -7.29 -9.37 -12.08
N GLY A 195 -7.05 -8.11 -11.74
CA GLY A 195 -5.89 -7.67 -10.99
C GLY A 195 -6.10 -7.55 -9.47
N ALA A 196 -6.87 -8.44 -8.84
CA ALA A 196 -7.20 -8.39 -7.42
C ALA A 196 -7.13 -9.75 -6.76
N ALA A 197 -7.10 -9.80 -5.42
CA ALA A 197 -7.05 -11.03 -4.64
C ALA A 197 -8.13 -12.03 -5.10
N THR A 198 -7.76 -13.29 -5.26
CA THR A 198 -8.69 -14.31 -5.78
C THR A 198 -9.61 -14.88 -4.72
N ASN A 199 -9.20 -14.80 -3.45
CA ASN A 199 -9.91 -15.41 -2.31
C ASN A 199 -10.12 -14.43 -1.16
N SER A 200 -10.99 -14.80 -0.25
CA SER A 200 -11.18 -14.11 1.03
C SER A 200 -10.07 -14.45 2.03
N THR A 201 -9.78 -13.56 2.97
CA THR A 201 -8.88 -13.83 4.11
C THR A 201 -9.46 -14.87 5.09
N GLU A 202 -10.75 -15.16 5.02
CA GLU A 202 -11.39 -16.25 5.75
C GLU A 202 -10.89 -17.63 5.26
N ASP A 203 -10.47 -17.73 4.00
CA ASP A 203 -9.91 -18.96 3.42
C ASP A 203 -8.59 -19.40 4.06
N ILE A 204 -7.92 -18.54 4.83
CA ILE A 204 -6.74 -18.87 5.66
C ILE A 204 -7.04 -20.09 6.57
N TYR A 205 -8.27 -20.21 7.07
CA TYR A 205 -8.65 -21.33 7.94
C TYR A 205 -8.79 -22.67 7.20
N HIS A 206 -8.86 -22.64 5.86
CA HIS A 206 -9.01 -23.80 5.00
C HIS A 206 -7.73 -24.20 4.26
N ALA A 207 -6.68 -23.39 4.35
CA ALA A 207 -5.37 -23.70 3.76
C ALA A 207 -4.62 -24.77 4.56
N ASP A 208 -3.76 -25.53 3.88
CA ASP A 208 -2.86 -26.52 4.47
C ASP A 208 -1.42 -26.07 4.45
N LEU A 209 -1.09 -25.19 3.50
CA LEU A 209 0.21 -24.56 3.36
C LEU A 209 0.06 -23.09 2.97
N PHE A 210 0.87 -22.24 3.57
CA PHE A 210 1.01 -20.83 3.22
C PHE A 210 2.35 -20.59 2.54
N MET A 211 2.35 -19.79 1.47
CA MET A 211 3.54 -19.20 0.90
C MET A 211 3.46 -17.67 1.06
N VAL A 212 4.42 -17.08 1.77
CA VAL A 212 4.52 -15.63 1.97
C VAL A 212 5.78 -15.14 1.27
N ILE A 213 5.62 -14.31 0.26
CA ILE A 213 6.73 -13.82 -0.57
C ILE A 213 6.82 -12.30 -0.56
N GLY A 214 8.01 -11.77 -0.20
CA GLY A 214 8.28 -10.34 -0.19
C GLY A 214 7.30 -9.55 0.68
N ALA A 215 6.91 -10.13 1.82
CA ALA A 215 5.92 -9.55 2.72
C ALA A 215 6.23 -9.85 4.20
N ASN A 216 6.03 -8.85 5.05
CA ASN A 216 6.01 -9.03 6.50
C ASN A 216 4.61 -8.71 7.06
N PRO A 217 3.65 -9.63 6.95
CA PRO A 217 2.29 -9.34 7.40
C PRO A 217 2.18 -9.09 8.89
N THR A 218 3.09 -9.60 9.74
CA THR A 218 3.10 -9.29 11.17
C THR A 218 3.22 -7.79 11.44
N ASN A 219 4.01 -7.07 10.66
CA ASN A 219 4.19 -5.62 10.81
C ASN A 219 3.21 -4.80 9.94
N ALA A 220 3.04 -5.20 8.68
CA ALA A 220 2.28 -4.43 7.70
C ALA A 220 0.77 -4.76 7.68
N HIS A 221 0.39 -6.02 7.93
CA HIS A 221 -1.00 -6.51 7.94
C HIS A 221 -1.25 -7.39 9.19
N PRO A 222 -1.15 -6.84 10.43
CA PRO A 222 -0.97 -7.65 11.63
C PRO A 222 -2.09 -8.65 11.90
N VAL A 223 -3.32 -8.36 11.52
CA VAL A 223 -4.44 -9.30 11.71
C VAL A 223 -4.34 -10.49 10.76
N THR A 224 -3.98 -10.28 9.49
CA THR A 224 -3.71 -11.36 8.53
C THR A 224 -2.50 -12.18 9.00
N GLY A 225 -1.42 -11.51 9.42
CA GLY A 225 -0.24 -12.18 9.99
C GLY A 225 -0.58 -13.04 11.21
N ALA A 226 -1.45 -12.56 12.10
CA ALA A 226 -1.92 -13.31 13.26
C ALA A 226 -2.77 -14.54 12.85
N LYS A 227 -3.66 -14.42 11.86
CA LYS A 227 -4.44 -15.55 11.34
C LYS A 227 -3.51 -16.63 10.77
N ILE A 228 -2.53 -16.27 9.94
CA ILE A 228 -1.53 -17.20 9.39
C ILE A 228 -0.74 -17.87 10.52
N LYS A 229 -0.17 -17.06 11.45
CA LYS A 229 0.60 -17.56 12.62
C LYS A 229 -0.20 -18.59 13.42
N GLN A 230 -1.46 -18.30 13.70
CA GLN A 230 -2.35 -19.22 14.42
C GLN A 230 -2.54 -20.57 13.70
N GLN A 231 -2.64 -20.57 12.37
CA GLN A 231 -2.79 -21.81 11.61
C GLN A 231 -1.46 -22.60 11.55
N VAL A 232 -0.32 -21.92 11.41
CA VAL A 232 1.01 -22.53 11.49
C VAL A 232 1.24 -23.19 12.86
N MET A 233 0.88 -22.52 13.95
CA MET A 233 0.96 -23.09 15.29
C MET A 233 0.01 -24.30 15.50
N LYS A 234 -1.00 -24.48 14.64
CA LYS A 234 -1.87 -25.68 14.61
C LYS A 234 -1.31 -26.78 13.69
N GLY A 235 -0.10 -26.63 13.16
CA GLY A 235 0.60 -27.62 12.33
C GLY A 235 0.45 -27.44 10.81
N LYS A 236 -0.10 -26.30 10.34
CA LYS A 236 -0.10 -25.97 8.92
C LYS A 236 1.32 -25.54 8.50
N LYS A 237 1.71 -25.84 7.25
CA LYS A 237 3.04 -25.54 6.74
C LYS A 237 3.19 -24.09 6.30
N LEU A 238 4.43 -23.59 6.36
CA LEU A 238 4.76 -22.22 5.98
C LEU A 238 6.06 -22.16 5.17
N ILE A 239 5.98 -21.56 4.00
CA ILE A 239 7.13 -21.16 3.16
C ILE A 239 7.24 -19.63 3.24
N VAL A 240 8.42 -19.09 3.53
CA VAL A 240 8.69 -17.66 3.49
C VAL A 240 9.84 -17.37 2.53
N LEU A 241 9.60 -16.50 1.55
CA LEU A 241 10.60 -15.96 0.64
C LEU A 241 10.82 -14.49 0.99
N ASP A 242 11.85 -14.20 1.80
CA ASP A 242 12.14 -12.83 2.26
C ASP A 242 13.63 -12.69 2.59
N PRO A 243 14.31 -11.58 2.22
CA PRO A 243 15.71 -11.34 2.55
C PRO A 243 15.96 -11.15 4.03
N ILE A 244 14.91 -10.91 4.84
CA ILE A 244 14.97 -10.68 6.28
C ILE A 244 14.33 -11.84 7.04
N THR A 245 14.90 -12.16 8.20
CA THR A 245 14.26 -13.09 9.13
C THR A 245 13.12 -12.41 9.87
N THR A 246 11.92 -12.44 9.25
CA THR A 246 10.67 -11.90 9.81
C THR A 246 10.13 -12.79 10.94
N GLU A 247 9.11 -12.31 11.67
CA GLU A 247 8.47 -13.14 12.71
C GLU A 247 7.83 -14.42 12.13
N LEU A 248 7.28 -14.37 10.94
CA LEU A 248 6.79 -15.57 10.26
C LEU A 248 7.93 -16.46 9.77
N ALA A 249 9.03 -15.87 9.30
CA ALA A 249 10.20 -16.65 8.87
C ALA A 249 10.80 -17.50 9.98
N LYS A 250 10.74 -17.04 11.25
CA LYS A 250 11.16 -17.82 12.42
C LYS A 250 10.31 -19.07 12.66
N LEU A 251 9.09 -19.09 12.16
CA LEU A 251 8.12 -20.19 12.28
C LEU A 251 8.02 -21.04 11.01
N ALA A 252 8.70 -20.63 9.93
CA ALA A 252 8.59 -21.28 8.63
C ALA A 252 9.27 -22.65 8.60
N ASP A 253 8.61 -23.62 7.95
CA ASP A 253 9.24 -24.89 7.57
C ASP A 253 10.37 -24.66 6.54
N TYR A 254 10.17 -23.66 5.66
CA TYR A 254 11.12 -23.29 4.62
C TYR A 254 11.28 -21.78 4.57
N HIS A 255 12.42 -21.26 5.06
CA HIS A 255 12.79 -19.85 4.88
C HIS A 255 13.85 -19.71 3.79
N ILE A 256 13.42 -19.24 2.62
CA ILE A 256 14.30 -18.97 1.47
C ILE A 256 14.74 -17.50 1.57
N LYS A 257 15.93 -17.29 2.17
CA LYS A 257 16.51 -15.96 2.41
C LYS A 257 17.23 -15.46 1.16
N LEU A 258 16.45 -15.05 0.15
CA LEU A 258 16.95 -14.65 -1.17
C LEU A 258 17.59 -13.25 -1.17
N ARG A 259 18.43 -12.97 -2.16
CA ARG A 259 18.96 -11.63 -2.43
C ARG A 259 17.83 -10.77 -3.04
N PRO A 260 17.64 -9.50 -2.61
CA PRO A 260 16.70 -8.58 -3.27
C PRO A 260 16.97 -8.50 -4.79
N GLY A 261 15.90 -8.41 -5.60
CA GLY A 261 16.00 -8.42 -7.07
C GLY A 261 16.02 -9.83 -7.71
N THR A 262 15.84 -10.91 -6.94
CA THR A 262 15.97 -12.28 -7.47
C THR A 262 14.74 -13.16 -7.35
N ASN A 263 13.56 -12.56 -7.17
CA ASN A 263 12.29 -13.30 -7.06
C ASN A 263 12.04 -14.18 -8.29
N VAL A 264 12.26 -13.66 -9.51
CA VAL A 264 12.09 -14.38 -10.77
C VAL A 264 12.98 -15.63 -10.79
N ALA A 265 14.24 -15.54 -10.33
CA ALA A 265 15.15 -16.67 -10.28
C ALA A 265 14.62 -17.78 -9.35
N VAL A 266 14.16 -17.42 -8.15
CA VAL A 266 13.63 -18.41 -7.17
C VAL A 266 12.35 -19.05 -7.66
N LEU A 267 11.40 -18.27 -8.22
CA LEU A 267 10.14 -18.81 -8.74
C LEU A 267 10.37 -19.72 -9.95
N ASN A 268 11.30 -19.38 -10.86
CA ASN A 268 11.67 -20.26 -11.96
C ASN A 268 12.25 -21.59 -11.47
N MET A 269 13.08 -21.60 -10.42
CA MET A 269 13.55 -22.83 -9.79
C MET A 269 12.38 -23.66 -9.22
N MET A 270 11.43 -23.02 -8.52
CA MET A 270 10.25 -23.70 -7.97
C MET A 270 9.43 -24.35 -9.07
N LEU A 271 9.12 -23.61 -10.14
CA LEU A 271 8.39 -24.09 -11.31
C LEU A 271 9.11 -25.28 -11.98
N HIS A 272 10.44 -25.16 -12.18
CA HIS A 272 11.25 -26.24 -12.74
C HIS A 272 11.16 -27.53 -11.92
N PHE A 273 11.31 -27.45 -10.60
CA PHE A 273 11.27 -28.63 -9.75
C PHE A 273 9.91 -29.30 -9.69
N ILE A 274 8.81 -28.51 -9.72
CA ILE A 274 7.43 -29.05 -9.81
C ILE A 274 7.21 -29.78 -11.11
N LEU A 275 7.60 -29.19 -12.25
CA LEU A 275 7.45 -29.80 -13.57
C LEU A 275 8.31 -31.04 -13.71
N LYS A 276 9.58 -31.00 -13.30
CA LYS A 276 10.53 -32.13 -13.32
C LYS A 276 10.06 -33.30 -12.46
N ALA A 277 9.44 -33.01 -11.31
CA ALA A 277 8.85 -34.04 -10.45
C ALA A 277 7.47 -34.52 -10.94
N ASN A 278 6.93 -33.95 -12.03
CA ASN A 278 5.60 -34.25 -12.57
C ASN A 278 4.47 -34.03 -11.54
N LEU A 279 4.58 -32.99 -10.73
CA LEU A 279 3.65 -32.62 -9.66
C LEU A 279 2.63 -31.56 -10.07
N HIS A 280 2.62 -31.13 -11.34
CA HIS A 280 1.62 -30.21 -11.85
C HIS A 280 0.26 -30.90 -12.02
N ASP A 281 -0.82 -30.16 -11.83
CA ASP A 281 -2.19 -30.60 -12.05
C ASP A 281 -2.49 -30.65 -13.55
N LYS A 282 -2.37 -31.85 -14.13
CA LYS A 282 -2.50 -32.06 -15.58
C LYS A 282 -3.88 -31.71 -16.11
N ASP A 283 -4.92 -32.01 -15.35
CA ASP A 283 -6.30 -31.77 -15.77
C ASP A 283 -6.59 -30.26 -15.72
N PHE A 284 -6.24 -29.59 -14.65
CA PHE A 284 -6.38 -28.14 -14.55
C PHE A 284 -5.61 -27.43 -15.67
N VAL A 285 -4.33 -27.79 -15.88
CA VAL A 285 -3.49 -27.19 -16.93
C VAL A 285 -4.10 -27.37 -18.31
N ARG A 286 -4.55 -28.57 -18.65
CA ARG A 286 -5.18 -28.86 -19.95
C ARG A 286 -6.46 -28.07 -20.17
N ASP A 287 -7.33 -28.04 -19.16
CA ASP A 287 -8.70 -27.55 -19.31
C ASP A 287 -8.79 -26.04 -19.07
N ARG A 288 -7.98 -25.51 -18.15
CA ARG A 288 -8.09 -24.16 -17.63
C ARG A 288 -6.99 -23.18 -18.11
N THR A 289 -5.91 -23.67 -18.74
CA THR A 289 -4.78 -22.80 -19.14
C THR A 289 -4.46 -22.87 -20.64
N GLU A 290 -3.70 -21.89 -21.11
CA GLU A 290 -3.09 -21.85 -22.44
C GLU A 290 -1.60 -21.50 -22.35
N GLY A 291 -0.81 -21.85 -23.38
CA GLY A 291 0.63 -21.54 -23.46
C GLY A 291 1.55 -22.59 -22.82
N PHE A 292 1.05 -23.67 -22.22
CA PHE A 292 1.83 -24.64 -21.43
C PHE A 292 3.01 -25.27 -22.17
N ALA A 293 2.85 -25.63 -23.45
CA ALA A 293 3.93 -26.26 -24.21
C ALA A 293 5.15 -25.32 -24.41
N ASN A 294 4.93 -24.05 -24.60
CA ASN A 294 6.00 -23.04 -24.65
C ASN A 294 6.58 -22.75 -23.28
N PHE A 295 5.71 -22.65 -22.28
CA PHE A 295 6.10 -22.43 -20.89
C PHE A 295 7.11 -23.47 -20.36
N ILE A 296 6.87 -24.78 -20.62
CA ILE A 296 7.82 -25.84 -20.26
C ILE A 296 9.17 -25.64 -20.92
N LYS A 297 9.20 -25.39 -22.24
CA LYS A 297 10.46 -25.19 -22.97
C LYS A 297 11.29 -24.03 -22.39
N GLU A 298 10.63 -22.94 -22.04
CA GLU A 298 11.29 -21.77 -21.44
C GLU A 298 11.84 -22.08 -20.03
N ILE A 299 11.15 -22.88 -19.23
CA ILE A 299 11.63 -23.30 -17.90
C ILE A 299 12.80 -24.30 -18.04
N GLU A 300 12.71 -25.29 -18.95
CA GLU A 300 13.71 -26.35 -19.10
C GLU A 300 15.07 -25.82 -19.60
N ARG A 301 15.11 -24.72 -20.36
CA ARG A 301 16.35 -24.14 -20.88
C ARG A 301 17.17 -23.38 -19.83
N GLN A 302 16.59 -23.07 -18.66
CA GLN A 302 17.25 -22.28 -17.65
C GLN A 302 18.21 -23.10 -16.77
N ASP A 303 19.34 -22.50 -16.40
CA ASP A 303 20.34 -23.11 -15.52
C ASP A 303 20.00 -22.89 -14.05
N MET A 304 19.53 -23.94 -13.38
CA MET A 304 19.14 -23.89 -11.95
C MET A 304 20.31 -23.63 -11.01
N ASP A 305 21.53 -24.00 -11.36
CA ASP A 305 22.72 -23.72 -10.54
C ASP A 305 23.11 -22.25 -10.64
N HIS A 306 23.01 -21.68 -11.81
CA HIS A 306 23.18 -20.25 -12.01
C HIS A 306 22.12 -19.45 -11.23
N LEU A 307 20.83 -19.82 -11.35
CA LEU A 307 19.74 -19.13 -10.63
C LEU A 307 19.90 -19.21 -9.10
N ALA A 308 20.27 -20.36 -8.56
CA ALA A 308 20.54 -20.50 -7.14
C ALA A 308 21.72 -19.62 -6.68
N LYS A 309 22.77 -19.54 -7.48
CA LYS A 309 23.94 -18.69 -7.20
C LYS A 309 23.58 -17.20 -7.20
N VAL A 310 22.86 -16.70 -8.19
CA VAL A 310 22.51 -15.28 -8.26
C VAL A 310 21.52 -14.89 -7.16
N ALA A 311 20.61 -15.79 -6.81
CA ALA A 311 19.68 -15.59 -5.69
C ALA A 311 20.36 -15.76 -4.32
N GLY A 312 21.54 -16.38 -4.28
CA GLY A 312 22.26 -16.66 -3.05
C GLY A 312 21.48 -17.60 -2.12
N VAL A 313 20.83 -18.62 -2.67
CA VAL A 313 19.98 -19.56 -1.92
C VAL A 313 20.46 -21.02 -2.10
N ASP A 314 20.09 -21.87 -1.16
CA ASP A 314 20.29 -23.31 -1.30
C ASP A 314 19.26 -23.88 -2.28
N LYS A 315 19.75 -24.43 -3.39
CA LYS A 315 18.92 -25.06 -4.42
C LYS A 315 18.06 -26.21 -3.87
N GLN A 316 18.59 -26.99 -2.93
CA GLN A 316 17.86 -28.12 -2.34
C GLN A 316 16.69 -27.63 -1.47
N LEU A 317 16.90 -26.57 -0.67
CA LEU A 317 15.84 -25.93 0.11
C LEU A 317 14.71 -25.41 -0.79
N VAL A 318 15.04 -24.75 -1.92
CA VAL A 318 14.05 -24.29 -2.90
C VAL A 318 13.26 -25.45 -3.49
N LYS A 319 13.96 -26.57 -3.83
CA LYS A 319 13.30 -27.78 -4.33
C LYS A 319 12.32 -28.39 -3.32
N GLU A 320 12.71 -28.49 -2.07
CA GLU A 320 11.86 -29.03 -0.99
C GLU A 320 10.62 -28.14 -0.77
N ALA A 321 10.79 -26.83 -0.75
CA ALA A 321 9.70 -25.89 -0.66
C ALA A 321 8.73 -25.98 -1.87
N ALA A 322 9.27 -26.13 -3.08
CA ALA A 322 8.48 -26.30 -4.30
C ALA A 322 7.63 -27.57 -4.27
N ILE A 323 8.24 -28.68 -3.85
CA ILE A 323 7.53 -29.98 -3.70
C ILE A 323 6.45 -29.85 -2.61
N ALA A 324 6.76 -29.24 -1.47
CA ALA A 324 5.80 -29.01 -0.39
C ALA A 324 4.59 -28.19 -0.87
N TYR A 325 4.84 -27.12 -1.64
CA TYR A 325 3.78 -26.28 -2.21
C TYR A 325 2.88 -27.07 -3.16
N ALA A 326 3.46 -27.87 -4.06
CA ALA A 326 2.72 -28.60 -5.08
C ALA A 326 1.98 -29.84 -4.54
N THR A 327 2.44 -30.43 -3.42
CA THR A 327 1.85 -31.64 -2.84
C THR A 327 0.83 -31.35 -1.72
N ALA A 328 0.81 -30.14 -1.19
CA ALA A 328 -0.22 -29.74 -0.25
C ALA A 328 -1.58 -29.69 -0.95
N LYS A 329 -2.63 -30.14 -0.27
CA LYS A 329 -3.99 -30.16 -0.83
C LYS A 329 -4.48 -28.74 -1.15
N ASN A 330 -4.19 -27.78 -0.28
CA ASN A 330 -4.59 -26.38 -0.41
C ASN A 330 -3.39 -25.48 -0.09
N SER A 331 -2.74 -24.92 -1.12
CA SER A 331 -1.67 -23.96 -0.95
C SER A 331 -2.18 -22.55 -1.24
N MET A 332 -2.04 -21.66 -0.26
CA MET A 332 -2.49 -20.27 -0.33
C MET A 332 -1.29 -19.32 -0.35
N GLU A 333 -1.24 -18.46 -1.34
CA GLU A 333 -0.13 -17.53 -1.52
C GLU A 333 -0.48 -16.13 -1.05
N PHE A 334 0.49 -15.43 -0.45
CA PHE A 334 0.43 -14.02 -0.05
C PHE A 334 1.71 -13.30 -0.49
N HIS A 335 1.57 -12.26 -1.28
CA HIS A 335 2.71 -11.42 -1.67
C HIS A 335 2.52 -9.96 -1.30
N GLY A 336 3.66 -9.27 -1.11
CA GLY A 336 3.69 -7.86 -0.78
C GLY A 336 4.65 -7.05 -1.64
N LEU A 337 5.05 -5.89 -1.13
CA LEU A 337 5.86 -4.91 -1.84
C LEU A 337 7.28 -5.41 -2.17
N GLY A 338 7.79 -6.42 -1.46
CA GLY A 338 9.04 -7.09 -1.82
C GLY A 338 8.98 -7.86 -3.14
N VAL A 339 7.78 -8.06 -3.69
CA VAL A 339 7.54 -8.59 -5.04
C VAL A 339 7.39 -7.45 -6.04
N THR A 340 6.56 -6.46 -5.73
CA THR A 340 6.09 -5.46 -6.70
C THR A 340 7.06 -4.30 -6.89
N GLU A 341 7.81 -3.92 -5.86
CA GLU A 341 8.72 -2.78 -5.89
C GLU A 341 10.13 -3.17 -6.38
N GLN A 342 10.17 -3.86 -7.54
CA GLN A 342 11.38 -4.29 -8.24
C GLN A 342 11.21 -4.12 -9.76
N GLU A 343 12.31 -4.02 -10.53
CA GLU A 343 12.25 -3.87 -12.00
C GLU A 343 11.48 -5.01 -12.69
N GLN A 344 11.55 -6.23 -12.17
CA GLN A 344 10.79 -7.38 -12.67
C GLN A 344 9.55 -7.69 -11.81
N GLY A 345 8.95 -6.68 -11.17
CA GLY A 345 7.79 -6.85 -10.28
C GLY A 345 6.59 -7.48 -10.96
N SER A 346 6.16 -6.96 -12.11
CA SER A 346 5.06 -7.48 -12.93
C SER A 346 5.30 -8.92 -13.37
N LYS A 347 6.52 -9.24 -13.81
CA LYS A 347 6.93 -10.59 -14.21
C LYS A 347 6.92 -11.55 -13.03
N THR A 348 7.36 -11.12 -11.86
CA THR A 348 7.30 -11.90 -10.62
C THR A 348 5.86 -12.28 -10.27
N VAL A 349 4.92 -11.33 -10.37
CA VAL A 349 3.49 -11.59 -10.11
C VAL A 349 2.92 -12.60 -11.10
N MET A 350 3.28 -12.51 -12.38
CA MET A 350 2.87 -13.51 -13.39
C MET A 350 3.39 -14.90 -13.04
N LEU A 351 4.65 -15.05 -12.60
CA LEU A 351 5.21 -16.34 -12.18
C LEU A 351 4.55 -16.90 -10.90
N ILE A 352 4.12 -16.04 -9.97
CA ILE A 352 3.29 -16.44 -8.81
C ILE A 352 1.94 -16.99 -9.29
N ALA A 353 1.32 -16.31 -10.24
CA ALA A 353 0.07 -16.75 -10.85
C ALA A 353 0.23 -18.07 -11.61
N ASP A 354 1.33 -18.23 -12.35
CA ASP A 354 1.69 -19.47 -13.04
C ASP A 354 1.88 -20.62 -12.06
N LEU A 355 2.56 -20.40 -10.94
CA LEU A 355 2.75 -21.38 -9.87
C LEU A 355 1.40 -21.88 -9.32
N ALA A 356 0.46 -20.97 -9.08
CA ALA A 356 -0.88 -21.30 -8.63
C ALA A 356 -1.66 -22.10 -9.70
N MET A 357 -1.57 -21.70 -10.98
CA MET A 357 -2.27 -22.37 -12.08
C MET A 357 -1.73 -23.77 -12.34
N ILE A 358 -0.39 -23.96 -12.42
CA ILE A 358 0.16 -25.29 -12.71
C ILE A 358 -0.09 -26.29 -11.59
N THR A 359 -0.37 -25.83 -10.38
CA THR A 359 -0.67 -26.71 -9.23
C THR A 359 -2.16 -26.75 -8.87
N GLY A 360 -3.05 -26.13 -9.67
CA GLY A 360 -4.49 -26.09 -9.43
C GLY A 360 -4.89 -25.37 -8.15
N ASN A 361 -4.01 -24.48 -7.61
CA ASN A 361 -4.25 -23.74 -6.37
C ASN A 361 -4.98 -22.42 -6.63
N ILE A 362 -6.08 -22.45 -7.39
CA ILE A 362 -6.91 -21.29 -7.70
C ILE A 362 -8.38 -21.69 -7.90
N GLY A 363 -9.31 -20.79 -7.61
CA GLY A 363 -10.76 -20.98 -7.86
C GLY A 363 -11.48 -21.87 -6.86
N ARG A 364 -10.92 -22.15 -5.68
CA ARG A 364 -11.54 -22.93 -4.61
C ARG A 364 -11.13 -22.45 -3.21
N LYS A 365 -11.77 -22.94 -2.17
CA LYS A 365 -11.46 -22.56 -0.78
C LYS A 365 -10.07 -22.99 -0.35
N GLY A 366 -9.40 -22.13 0.42
CA GLY A 366 -8.12 -22.41 1.05
C GLY A 366 -6.91 -22.33 0.10
N VAL A 367 -7.08 -21.77 -1.08
CA VAL A 367 -6.02 -21.55 -2.08
C VAL A 367 -6.01 -20.10 -2.57
N GLY A 368 -5.26 -19.81 -3.63
CA GLY A 368 -5.36 -18.55 -4.36
C GLY A 368 -4.12 -17.68 -4.30
N VAL A 369 -4.17 -16.62 -5.10
CA VAL A 369 -3.17 -15.56 -5.19
C VAL A 369 -3.71 -14.32 -4.50
N ASN A 370 -3.10 -13.95 -3.36
CA ASN A 370 -3.65 -12.98 -2.42
C ASN A 370 -2.65 -11.85 -2.14
N PRO A 371 -2.64 -10.80 -2.97
CA PRO A 371 -1.78 -9.65 -2.73
C PRO A 371 -2.15 -8.93 -1.42
N LEU A 372 -1.16 -8.67 -0.59
CA LEU A 372 -1.31 -7.88 0.63
C LEU A 372 -1.17 -6.40 0.31
N ARG A 373 -2.25 -5.79 -0.19
CA ARG A 373 -2.25 -4.37 -0.53
C ARG A 373 -1.96 -3.52 0.69
N GLY A 374 -1.03 -2.57 0.56
CA GLY A 374 -0.50 -1.80 1.67
C GLY A 374 -1.57 -0.95 2.34
N GLN A 375 -2.08 0.04 1.66
CA GLN A 375 -3.08 0.98 2.18
C GLN A 375 -4.49 0.42 2.06
N ASN A 376 -5.42 0.82 2.95
CA ASN A 376 -6.74 0.22 2.99
C ASN A 376 -7.48 0.38 1.65
N ASN A 377 -7.70 1.60 1.18
CA ASN A 377 -8.49 1.83 -0.03
C ASN A 377 -7.66 1.90 -1.33
N VAL A 378 -6.45 1.32 -1.36
CA VAL A 378 -5.65 1.29 -2.61
C VAL A 378 -6.33 0.46 -3.70
N GLN A 379 -7.08 -0.59 -3.32
CA GLN A 379 -7.92 -1.33 -4.24
C GLN A 379 -9.03 -0.43 -4.80
N GLY A 380 -9.74 0.28 -3.91
CA GLY A 380 -10.84 1.15 -4.31
C GLY A 380 -10.40 2.35 -5.15
N ALA A 381 -9.26 2.97 -4.87
CA ALA A 381 -8.74 4.05 -5.72
C ALA A 381 -8.54 3.58 -7.19
N ALA A 382 -8.02 2.36 -7.37
CA ALA A 382 -7.91 1.75 -8.69
C ALA A 382 -9.29 1.37 -9.28
N ASP A 383 -10.19 0.79 -8.48
CA ASP A 383 -11.56 0.43 -8.89
C ASP A 383 -12.32 1.65 -9.40
N MET A 384 -12.11 2.82 -8.78
CA MET A 384 -12.74 4.09 -9.14
C MET A 384 -12.08 4.79 -10.34
N GLY A 385 -11.03 4.20 -10.92
CA GLY A 385 -10.41 4.71 -12.14
C GLY A 385 -9.38 5.82 -11.93
N CYS A 386 -8.77 5.92 -10.74
CA CYS A 386 -7.62 6.80 -10.52
C CYS A 386 -6.37 6.18 -11.13
N GLN A 387 -6.41 5.96 -12.44
CA GLN A 387 -5.32 5.42 -13.27
C GLN A 387 -5.34 6.10 -14.65
N PRO A 388 -4.18 6.41 -15.25
CA PRO A 388 -4.15 7.23 -16.48
C PRO A 388 -4.71 6.52 -17.72
N HIS A 389 -4.68 5.18 -17.77
CA HIS A 389 -5.09 4.37 -18.91
C HIS A 389 -6.46 3.70 -18.73
N GLN A 390 -6.95 3.63 -17.48
CA GLN A 390 -8.23 2.99 -17.17
C GLN A 390 -9.12 3.93 -16.35
N GLY A 391 -10.37 4.04 -16.74
CA GLY A 391 -11.42 4.73 -16.00
C GLY A 391 -12.04 3.83 -14.91
N ALA A 392 -13.09 4.34 -14.24
CA ALA A 392 -13.84 3.61 -13.23
C ALA A 392 -14.34 2.26 -13.77
N GLY A 393 -14.13 1.17 -13.03
CA GLY A 393 -14.47 -0.17 -13.50
C GLY A 393 -13.41 -0.84 -14.38
N TYR A 394 -12.20 -0.29 -14.45
CA TYR A 394 -11.09 -0.80 -15.29
C TYR A 394 -11.36 -0.77 -16.79
N PHE A 395 -12.16 0.18 -17.25
CA PHE A 395 -12.41 0.39 -18.66
C PHE A 395 -11.25 1.17 -19.31
N GLU A 396 -10.71 0.63 -20.42
CA GLU A 396 -9.61 1.27 -21.16
C GLU A 396 -10.06 2.59 -21.78
N VAL A 397 -9.44 3.70 -21.39
CA VAL A 397 -9.85 5.05 -21.87
C VAL A 397 -9.60 5.26 -23.36
N ALA A 398 -8.75 4.46 -23.98
CA ALA A 398 -8.47 4.50 -25.42
C ALA A 398 -9.52 3.77 -26.27
N ASP A 399 -10.44 2.99 -25.67
CA ASP A 399 -11.52 2.31 -26.40
C ASP A 399 -12.65 3.30 -26.71
N GLU A 400 -13.02 3.43 -27.99
CA GLU A 400 -14.08 4.33 -28.46
C GLU A 400 -15.43 4.06 -27.79
N LYS A 401 -15.78 2.82 -27.50
CA LYS A 401 -17.03 2.47 -26.82
C LYS A 401 -17.02 2.98 -25.38
N VAL A 402 -15.87 2.90 -24.72
CA VAL A 402 -15.66 3.41 -23.36
C VAL A 402 -15.73 4.93 -23.34
N GLN A 403 -15.14 5.60 -24.32
CA GLN A 403 -15.22 7.05 -24.46
C GLN A 403 -16.67 7.53 -24.63
N ASN A 404 -17.44 6.85 -25.51
CA ASN A 404 -18.86 7.13 -25.72
C ASN A 404 -19.67 6.89 -24.44
N PHE A 405 -19.40 5.79 -23.72
CA PHE A 405 -20.03 5.47 -22.44
C PHE A 405 -19.81 6.58 -21.41
N TYR A 406 -18.56 7.01 -21.18
CA TYR A 406 -18.28 8.08 -20.23
C TYR A 406 -18.76 9.44 -20.69
N THR A 407 -18.76 9.71 -22.00
CA THR A 407 -19.35 10.94 -22.57
C THR A 407 -20.83 11.01 -22.27
N GLU A 408 -21.56 9.90 -22.41
CA GLU A 408 -22.98 9.82 -22.05
C GLU A 408 -23.19 10.00 -20.53
N LYS A 409 -22.38 9.31 -19.71
CA LYS A 409 -22.53 9.34 -18.24
C LYS A 409 -22.15 10.69 -17.62
N TYR A 410 -21.14 11.36 -18.15
CA TYR A 410 -20.65 12.63 -17.59
C TYR A 410 -21.15 13.87 -18.31
N GLY A 411 -21.84 13.71 -19.45
CA GLY A 411 -22.42 14.83 -20.23
C GLY A 411 -21.39 15.72 -20.94
N VAL A 412 -20.12 15.28 -21.02
CA VAL A 412 -19.04 16.00 -21.70
C VAL A 412 -18.18 15.03 -22.49
N VAL A 413 -17.50 15.52 -23.53
CA VAL A 413 -16.60 14.69 -24.35
C VAL A 413 -15.44 14.18 -23.48
N HIS A 414 -15.32 12.85 -23.40
CA HIS A 414 -14.28 12.21 -22.60
C HIS A 414 -12.91 12.26 -23.32
N PRO A 415 -11.78 12.52 -22.61
CA PRO A 415 -10.45 12.46 -23.19
C PRO A 415 -10.12 11.08 -23.77
N THR A 416 -9.48 11.03 -24.93
CA THR A 416 -9.29 9.80 -25.73
C THR A 416 -7.92 9.16 -25.60
N LYS A 417 -6.93 9.89 -25.08
CA LYS A 417 -5.56 9.38 -24.90
C LYS A 417 -5.34 8.93 -23.45
N ALA A 418 -4.56 7.89 -23.25
CA ALA A 418 -4.05 7.58 -21.93
C ALA A 418 -3.26 8.77 -21.38
N GLY A 419 -3.44 9.07 -20.10
CA GLY A 419 -2.72 10.13 -19.42
C GLY A 419 -1.33 9.70 -18.94
N LEU A 420 -0.65 10.62 -18.26
CA LEU A 420 0.66 10.41 -17.66
C LEU A 420 0.55 9.61 -16.34
N LYS A 421 1.49 8.69 -16.13
CA LYS A 421 1.74 8.03 -14.84
C LYS A 421 2.48 8.99 -13.90
N ILE A 422 2.43 8.78 -12.58
CA ILE A 422 3.08 9.66 -11.59
C ILE A 422 4.55 10.00 -11.94
N PRO A 423 5.44 9.04 -12.27
CA PRO A 423 6.81 9.40 -12.66
C PRO A 423 6.89 10.29 -13.91
N GLU A 424 5.99 10.07 -14.89
CA GLU A 424 5.92 10.89 -16.10
C GLU A 424 5.37 12.30 -15.80
N MET A 425 4.48 12.43 -14.80
CA MET A 425 4.01 13.75 -14.34
C MET A 425 5.16 14.57 -13.74
N PHE A 426 6.08 13.92 -13.01
CA PHE A 426 7.25 14.58 -12.43
C PHE A 426 8.23 15.06 -13.53
N ASP A 427 8.53 14.18 -14.48
CA ASP A 427 9.36 14.54 -15.64
C ASP A 427 8.71 15.67 -16.45
N GLY A 428 7.39 15.59 -16.69
CA GLY A 428 6.61 16.62 -17.35
C GLY A 428 6.60 17.96 -16.61
N ALA A 429 6.60 17.95 -15.27
CA ALA A 429 6.68 19.17 -14.47
C ALA A 429 8.05 19.85 -14.62
N ILE A 430 9.15 19.08 -14.58
CA ILE A 430 10.50 19.59 -14.80
C ILE A 430 10.64 20.17 -16.20
N ASN A 431 10.08 19.49 -17.20
CA ASN A 431 10.10 19.90 -18.60
C ASN A 431 9.09 21.04 -18.94
N LYS A 432 8.28 21.49 -17.95
CA LYS A 432 7.22 22.52 -18.13
C LYS A 432 6.04 22.10 -19.03
N GLU A 433 5.88 20.82 -19.26
CA GLU A 433 4.74 20.22 -19.96
C GLU A 433 3.53 20.12 -19.03
N VAL A 434 3.76 19.66 -17.78
CA VAL A 434 2.80 19.70 -16.67
C VAL A 434 3.08 20.96 -15.85
N LYS A 435 2.07 21.81 -15.69
CA LYS A 435 2.16 23.11 -15.00
C LYS A 435 1.36 23.18 -13.71
N ALA A 436 0.32 22.35 -13.60
CA ALA A 436 -0.51 22.26 -12.41
C ALA A 436 -0.65 20.81 -11.96
N VAL A 437 -0.51 20.57 -10.64
CA VAL A 437 -0.79 19.27 -10.04
C VAL A 437 -1.71 19.46 -8.82
N TRP A 438 -2.74 18.63 -8.75
CA TRP A 438 -3.62 18.55 -7.57
C TRP A 438 -3.41 17.21 -6.87
N ILE A 439 -3.02 17.23 -5.60
CA ILE A 439 -2.69 16.05 -4.79
C ILE A 439 -3.69 15.95 -3.63
N ILE A 440 -4.23 14.76 -3.40
CA ILE A 440 -5.12 14.48 -2.27
C ILE A 440 -4.50 13.45 -1.35
N GLY A 441 -4.21 13.81 -0.09
CA GLY A 441 -3.84 12.89 0.99
C GLY A 441 -2.58 12.03 0.73
N GLU A 442 -1.63 12.54 -0.05
CA GLU A 442 -0.35 11.87 -0.34
C GLU A 442 0.82 12.80 -0.03
N ASP A 443 1.82 12.27 0.68
CA ASP A 443 3.09 12.95 0.93
C ASP A 443 4.19 12.43 0.00
N ILE A 444 4.06 12.76 -1.31
CA ILE A 444 4.95 12.24 -2.37
C ILE A 444 6.42 12.64 -2.19
N VAL A 445 6.70 13.78 -1.55
CA VAL A 445 8.07 14.23 -1.26
C VAL A 445 8.77 13.27 -0.30
N GLN A 446 8.05 12.73 0.68
CA GLN A 446 8.60 11.75 1.62
C GLN A 446 8.52 10.31 1.07
N THR A 447 7.47 9.97 0.32
CA THR A 447 7.18 8.57 -0.04
C THR A 447 7.78 8.13 -1.36
N ASP A 448 7.92 9.01 -2.35
CA ASP A 448 8.39 8.63 -3.67
C ASP A 448 9.93 8.54 -3.73
N PRO A 449 10.49 7.67 -4.56
CA PRO A 449 11.94 7.46 -4.61
C PRO A 449 12.64 8.68 -5.21
N ASN A 450 13.92 8.84 -4.91
CA ASN A 450 14.69 9.99 -5.35
C ASN A 450 14.00 11.32 -4.99
N SER A 451 13.78 11.55 -3.70
CA SER A 451 13.05 12.73 -3.19
C SER A 451 13.57 14.06 -3.74
N ALA A 452 14.86 14.16 -4.10
CA ALA A 452 15.42 15.35 -4.73
C ALA A 452 14.77 15.67 -6.09
N HIS A 453 14.52 14.64 -6.90
CA HIS A 453 13.82 14.78 -8.19
C HIS A 453 12.35 15.18 -8.00
N VAL A 454 11.68 14.59 -7.00
CA VAL A 454 10.30 14.95 -6.65
C VAL A 454 10.20 16.41 -6.20
N VAL A 455 11.12 16.87 -5.33
CA VAL A 455 11.18 18.27 -4.89
C VAL A 455 11.42 19.22 -6.07
N GLN A 456 12.32 18.85 -6.98
CA GLN A 456 12.56 19.62 -8.20
C GLN A 456 11.31 19.72 -9.06
N ALA A 457 10.59 18.60 -9.26
CA ALA A 457 9.33 18.56 -10.01
C ALA A 457 8.27 19.48 -9.39
N MET A 458 8.04 19.36 -8.08
CA MET A 458 7.04 20.17 -7.37
C MET A 458 7.38 21.68 -7.40
N ASN A 459 8.64 22.03 -7.24
CA ASN A 459 9.09 23.44 -7.36
C ASN A 459 9.05 23.99 -8.79
N SER A 460 8.92 23.13 -9.79
CA SER A 460 8.81 23.50 -11.20
C SER A 460 7.39 23.88 -11.62
N LEU A 461 6.38 23.53 -10.81
CA LEU A 461 4.96 23.79 -11.11
C LEU A 461 4.60 25.27 -10.96
N GLU A 462 3.63 25.72 -11.77
CA GLU A 462 3.00 27.04 -11.63
C GLU A 462 1.87 27.00 -10.58
N LEU A 463 1.20 25.84 -10.40
CA LEU A 463 0.17 25.63 -9.40
C LEU A 463 0.32 24.24 -8.79
N LEU A 464 0.54 24.16 -7.50
CA LEU A 464 0.48 22.94 -6.71
C LEU A 464 -0.62 23.06 -5.64
N VAL A 465 -1.71 22.29 -5.80
CA VAL A 465 -2.80 22.21 -4.82
C VAL A 465 -2.65 20.92 -4.03
N VAL A 466 -2.65 21.01 -2.70
CA VAL A 466 -2.53 19.86 -1.80
C VAL A 466 -3.70 19.85 -0.82
N GLN A 467 -4.54 18.80 -0.88
CA GLN A 467 -5.54 18.51 0.15
C GLN A 467 -4.89 17.61 1.20
N GLU A 468 -4.82 18.05 2.43
CA GLU A 468 -4.11 17.34 3.49
C GLU A 468 -4.72 17.67 4.87
N ILE A 469 -4.49 16.77 5.83
CA ILE A 469 -4.92 16.97 7.22
C ILE A 469 -3.81 17.58 8.10
N PHE A 470 -2.56 17.52 7.65
CA PHE A 470 -1.39 18.09 8.32
C PHE A 470 -0.47 18.78 7.31
N MET A 471 0.42 19.64 7.78
CA MET A 471 1.47 20.23 6.95
C MET A 471 2.56 19.17 6.68
N SER A 472 2.34 18.34 5.63
CA SER A 472 3.28 17.32 5.16
C SER A 472 4.45 17.95 4.39
N GLU A 473 5.50 17.15 4.05
CA GLU A 473 6.63 17.65 3.27
C GLU A 473 6.19 18.14 1.88
N THR A 474 5.21 17.46 1.29
CA THR A 474 4.58 17.91 0.04
C THR A 474 3.78 19.20 0.22
N ALA A 475 2.99 19.31 1.29
CA ALA A 475 2.19 20.50 1.57
C ALA A 475 3.05 21.75 1.78
N LYS A 476 4.26 21.62 2.34
CA LYS A 476 5.22 22.73 2.49
C LYS A 476 5.64 23.35 1.15
N LEU A 477 5.60 22.58 0.07
CA LEU A 477 5.93 23.07 -1.28
C LEU A 477 4.72 23.66 -2.01
N ALA A 478 3.49 23.38 -1.55
CA ALA A 478 2.25 23.74 -2.21
C ALA A 478 2.09 25.25 -2.49
N THR A 479 1.36 25.59 -3.54
CA THR A 479 0.81 26.94 -3.78
C THR A 479 -0.43 27.17 -2.95
N VAL A 480 -1.29 26.14 -2.84
CA VAL A 480 -2.52 26.16 -2.04
C VAL A 480 -2.61 24.87 -1.23
N VAL A 481 -2.90 24.98 0.08
CA VAL A 481 -3.19 23.86 0.96
C VAL A 481 -4.65 23.92 1.40
N LEU A 482 -5.38 22.83 1.22
CA LEU A 482 -6.80 22.73 1.56
C LEU A 482 -7.00 21.71 2.70
N PRO A 483 -7.62 22.10 3.83
CA PRO A 483 -7.76 21.24 4.99
C PRO A 483 -8.86 20.20 4.82
N GLY A 484 -8.44 18.93 4.70
CA GLY A 484 -9.33 17.76 4.59
C GLY A 484 -9.77 17.19 5.94
N THR A 485 -10.58 16.12 5.86
CA THR A 485 -11.10 15.38 7.02
C THR A 485 -10.51 13.97 7.14
N THR A 486 -10.51 13.43 8.35
CA THR A 486 -10.11 12.03 8.61
C THR A 486 -11.29 11.07 8.38
N PHE A 487 -11.01 9.76 8.37
CA PHE A 487 -12.04 8.71 8.24
C PHE A 487 -13.08 8.70 9.38
N LEU A 488 -12.77 9.29 10.54
CA LEU A 488 -13.71 9.40 11.67
C LEU A 488 -14.70 10.57 11.49
N GLU A 489 -14.43 11.48 10.57
CA GLU A 489 -15.17 12.70 10.35
C GLU A 489 -16.05 12.69 9.09
N LYS A 490 -16.08 11.56 8.34
CA LYS A 490 -16.78 11.44 7.03
C LYS A 490 -17.50 10.11 6.84
N ASN A 491 -18.45 10.11 5.91
CA ASN A 491 -19.11 8.91 5.40
C ASN A 491 -18.52 8.49 4.05
N GLY A 492 -18.68 7.23 3.71
CA GLY A 492 -18.29 6.65 2.42
C GLY A 492 -18.00 5.17 2.52
N THR A 493 -17.19 4.66 1.59
CA THR A 493 -16.78 3.25 1.56
C THR A 493 -15.29 3.11 1.30
N PHE A 494 -14.69 2.02 1.80
CA PHE A 494 -13.36 1.53 1.44
C PHE A 494 -13.45 0.15 0.83
N THR A 495 -12.57 -0.17 -0.12
CA THR A 495 -12.39 -1.52 -0.64
C THR A 495 -11.07 -2.09 -0.15
N ASN A 496 -11.12 -3.13 0.69
CA ASN A 496 -9.94 -3.72 1.30
C ASN A 496 -9.18 -4.70 0.36
N THR A 497 -8.10 -5.32 0.87
CA THR A 497 -7.22 -6.21 0.08
C THR A 497 -7.94 -7.44 -0.48
N GLU A 498 -9.01 -7.93 0.15
CA GLU A 498 -9.82 -9.06 -0.31
C GLU A 498 -11.02 -8.64 -1.18
N ARG A 499 -11.00 -7.43 -1.75
CA ARG A 499 -12.09 -6.87 -2.58
C ARG A 499 -13.38 -6.58 -1.81
N ARG A 500 -13.33 -6.47 -0.49
CA ARG A 500 -14.51 -6.21 0.34
C ARG A 500 -14.76 -4.71 0.44
N ILE A 501 -15.91 -4.29 -0.06
CA ILE A 501 -16.43 -2.92 0.03
C ILE A 501 -17.06 -2.76 1.42
N GLN A 502 -16.52 -1.86 2.23
CA GLN A 502 -16.90 -1.70 3.64
C GLN A 502 -17.31 -0.26 3.93
N ARG A 503 -18.31 -0.09 4.78
CA ARG A 503 -18.79 1.23 5.19
C ARG A 503 -17.78 1.97 6.06
N VAL A 504 -17.54 3.22 5.70
CA VAL A 504 -16.94 4.24 6.56
C VAL A 504 -18.08 5.09 7.09
N ASN A 505 -18.26 5.11 8.41
CA ASN A 505 -19.31 5.89 9.07
C ASN A 505 -18.68 6.98 9.92
N ARG A 506 -19.18 8.19 9.77
CA ARG A 506 -18.77 9.34 10.56
C ARG A 506 -19.03 9.09 12.04
N ALA A 507 -17.99 9.15 12.84
CA ALA A 507 -18.06 8.98 14.29
C ALA A 507 -18.13 10.33 15.03
N VAL A 508 -17.48 11.36 14.49
CA VAL A 508 -17.46 12.72 15.08
C VAL A 508 -17.71 13.77 14.00
N PRO A 509 -18.20 14.96 14.36
CA PRO A 509 -18.30 16.06 13.40
C PRO A 509 -16.92 16.41 12.82
N PRO A 510 -16.85 16.89 11.56
CA PRO A 510 -15.63 17.51 11.03
C PRO A 510 -15.13 18.65 11.93
N LEU A 511 -13.81 18.79 12.03
CA LEU A 511 -13.24 19.95 12.74
C LEU A 511 -13.71 21.24 12.08
N PRO A 512 -14.03 22.29 12.87
CA PRO A 512 -14.44 23.58 12.32
C PRO A 512 -13.43 24.10 11.29
N GLY A 513 -13.92 24.53 10.14
CA GLY A 513 -13.12 25.06 9.03
C GLY A 513 -12.64 24.01 8.02
N THR A 514 -12.73 22.71 8.31
CA THR A 514 -12.38 21.65 7.38
C THR A 514 -13.58 21.22 6.51
N LYS A 515 -13.31 20.62 5.35
CA LYS A 515 -14.31 19.98 4.47
C LYS A 515 -13.88 18.57 4.13
N THR A 516 -14.85 17.68 3.81
CA THR A 516 -14.50 16.35 3.27
C THR A 516 -13.83 16.52 1.91
N ASP A 517 -12.96 15.57 1.54
CA ASP A 517 -12.26 15.63 0.26
C ASP A 517 -13.25 15.66 -0.93
N GLY A 518 -14.33 14.89 -0.81
CA GLY A 518 -15.41 14.92 -1.80
C GLY A 518 -16.09 16.28 -1.93
N THR A 519 -16.39 16.94 -0.82
CA THR A 519 -16.96 18.30 -0.82
C THR A 519 -16.02 19.30 -1.50
N ILE A 520 -14.71 19.25 -1.17
CA ILE A 520 -13.72 20.15 -1.78
C ILE A 520 -13.70 19.98 -3.30
N VAL A 521 -13.71 18.72 -3.76
CA VAL A 521 -13.68 18.40 -5.19
C VAL A 521 -14.95 18.83 -5.91
N THR A 522 -16.13 18.54 -5.34
CA THR A 522 -17.41 18.91 -5.98
C THR A 522 -17.64 20.42 -6.00
N ASP A 523 -17.29 21.13 -4.91
CA ASP A 523 -17.32 22.59 -4.89
C ASP A 523 -16.45 23.17 -6.01
N MET A 524 -15.25 22.60 -6.22
CA MET A 524 -14.36 23.06 -7.28
C MET A 524 -14.89 22.74 -8.67
N MET A 525 -15.53 21.59 -8.89
CA MET A 525 -16.19 21.25 -10.15
C MET A 525 -17.27 22.27 -10.49
N GLN A 526 -18.11 22.63 -9.51
CA GLN A 526 -19.14 23.68 -9.67
C GLN A 526 -18.50 25.06 -9.98
N LYS A 527 -17.44 25.42 -9.27
CA LYS A 527 -16.68 26.67 -9.53
C LYS A 527 -16.09 26.70 -10.94
N LEU A 528 -15.67 25.56 -11.49
CA LEU A 528 -15.20 25.44 -12.89
C LEU A 528 -16.34 25.49 -13.92
N GLY A 529 -17.58 25.43 -13.48
CA GLY A 529 -18.77 25.47 -14.34
C GLY A 529 -19.25 24.10 -14.80
N PHE A 530 -18.77 23.02 -14.20
CA PHE A 530 -19.26 21.66 -14.42
C PHE A 530 -20.52 21.42 -13.56
N ASP A 531 -21.56 20.86 -14.17
CA ASP A 531 -22.83 20.57 -13.48
C ASP A 531 -22.67 19.31 -12.60
N GLN A 532 -22.31 19.54 -11.33
CA GLN A 532 -22.12 18.50 -10.31
C GLN A 532 -22.98 18.84 -9.09
N PRO A 533 -23.82 17.91 -8.61
CA PRO A 533 -24.55 18.08 -7.35
C PRO A 533 -23.61 18.28 -6.15
N GLU A 534 -24.13 18.85 -5.07
CA GLU A 534 -23.42 18.87 -3.78
C GLU A 534 -23.00 17.46 -3.38
N TYR A 535 -21.85 17.35 -2.70
CA TYR A 535 -21.31 16.05 -2.32
C TYR A 535 -22.19 15.34 -1.28
N ASP A 536 -22.71 14.20 -1.67
CA ASP A 536 -23.34 13.22 -0.78
C ASP A 536 -22.78 11.81 -1.10
N ALA A 537 -22.15 11.18 -0.12
CA ALA A 537 -21.47 9.92 -0.33
C ALA A 537 -22.42 8.79 -0.79
N ASP A 538 -23.68 8.79 -0.35
CA ASP A 538 -24.64 7.75 -0.72
C ASP A 538 -25.14 7.94 -2.16
N GLN A 539 -25.32 9.19 -2.61
CA GLN A 539 -25.65 9.49 -4.01
C GLN A 539 -24.48 9.15 -4.95
N VAL A 540 -23.25 9.49 -4.55
CA VAL A 540 -22.06 9.13 -5.32
C VAL A 540 -21.88 7.61 -5.38
N LEU A 541 -22.15 6.87 -4.30
CA LEU A 541 -22.13 5.40 -4.30
C LEU A 541 -23.15 4.82 -5.29
N ALA A 542 -24.33 5.41 -5.39
CA ALA A 542 -25.33 5.01 -6.37
C ALA A 542 -24.87 5.28 -7.81
N GLU A 543 -24.21 6.41 -8.07
CA GLU A 543 -23.58 6.70 -9.37
C GLU A 543 -22.47 5.69 -9.69
N ILE A 544 -21.61 5.36 -8.71
CA ILE A 544 -20.58 4.31 -8.85
C ILE A 544 -21.22 2.98 -9.24
N ALA A 545 -22.30 2.57 -8.59
CA ALA A 545 -22.98 1.29 -8.88
C ALA A 545 -23.56 1.26 -10.31
N ASP A 546 -23.93 2.41 -10.87
CA ASP A 546 -24.40 2.53 -12.26
C ASP A 546 -23.24 2.51 -13.29
N VAL A 547 -22.06 3.02 -12.91
CA VAL A 547 -20.90 3.14 -13.81
C VAL A 547 -19.96 1.95 -13.73
N VAL A 548 -19.77 1.35 -12.56
CA VAL A 548 -18.81 0.28 -12.30
C VAL A 548 -19.49 -1.08 -12.27
N PRO A 549 -19.30 -1.96 -13.27
CA PRO A 549 -20.10 -3.18 -13.44
C PRO A 549 -20.05 -4.13 -12.23
N PHE A 550 -18.89 -4.25 -11.59
CA PHE A 550 -18.73 -5.14 -10.43
C PHE A 550 -19.21 -4.52 -9.10
N PHE A 551 -19.72 -3.28 -9.13
CA PHE A 551 -20.44 -2.62 -8.02
C PHE A 551 -21.95 -2.61 -8.20
N LYS A 552 -22.50 -3.19 -9.26
CA LYS A 552 -23.89 -3.02 -9.69
C LYS A 552 -24.93 -3.33 -8.60
N GLY A 553 -24.67 -4.31 -7.74
CA GLY A 553 -25.54 -4.65 -6.62
C GLY A 553 -25.24 -3.93 -5.31
N VAL A 554 -24.26 -3.01 -5.30
CA VAL A 554 -23.82 -2.35 -4.06
C VAL A 554 -24.77 -1.21 -3.73
N THR A 555 -25.40 -1.28 -2.55
CA THR A 555 -26.12 -0.16 -1.94
C THR A 555 -25.68 -0.03 -0.49
N ARG A 556 -25.89 1.16 0.09
CA ARG A 556 -25.54 1.39 1.50
C ARG A 556 -26.21 0.39 2.44
N GLU A 557 -27.47 0.05 2.20
CA GLU A 557 -28.22 -0.91 3.01
C GLU A 557 -27.64 -2.31 2.90
N ARG A 558 -27.34 -2.75 1.66
CA ARG A 558 -26.80 -4.10 1.40
C ARG A 558 -25.38 -4.31 1.95
N LEU A 559 -24.58 -3.26 2.02
CA LEU A 559 -23.27 -3.33 2.69
C LEU A 559 -23.37 -3.73 4.16
N GLY A 560 -24.49 -3.44 4.81
CA GLY A 560 -24.77 -3.85 6.19
C GLY A 560 -23.61 -3.51 7.14
N LYS A 561 -23.27 -4.48 8.00
CA LYS A 561 -22.17 -4.35 8.99
C LYS A 561 -20.84 -4.94 8.52
N MET A 562 -20.88 -5.85 7.55
CA MET A 562 -19.71 -6.65 7.13
C MET A 562 -19.10 -6.21 5.81
N GLY A 563 -19.85 -5.48 4.99
CA GLY A 563 -19.50 -5.18 3.61
C GLY A 563 -19.77 -6.33 2.65
N LEU A 564 -19.47 -6.13 1.37
CA LEU A 564 -19.67 -7.09 0.28
C LEU A 564 -18.38 -7.22 -0.54
N GLN A 565 -18.01 -8.43 -0.94
CA GLN A 565 -16.88 -8.68 -1.83
C GLN A 565 -17.29 -8.59 -3.29
N TRP A 566 -16.68 -7.68 -4.04
CA TRP A 566 -16.98 -7.56 -5.46
C TRP A 566 -16.39 -8.72 -6.29
N PRO A 567 -16.98 -9.11 -7.44
CA PRO A 567 -18.19 -8.60 -8.05
C PRO A 567 -19.45 -8.83 -7.23
N VAL A 568 -20.28 -7.78 -7.12
CA VAL A 568 -21.59 -7.86 -6.46
C VAL A 568 -22.67 -7.86 -7.53
N GLN A 569 -23.49 -8.91 -7.57
CA GLN A 569 -24.56 -9.07 -8.54
C GLN A 569 -25.72 -8.08 -8.27
N GLU A 570 -26.58 -7.86 -9.25
CA GLU A 570 -27.75 -6.96 -9.12
C GLU A 570 -28.66 -7.28 -7.91
N ASP A 571 -28.76 -8.54 -7.55
CA ASP A 571 -29.54 -9.01 -6.39
C ASP A 571 -28.82 -8.77 -5.05
N GLY A 572 -27.56 -8.35 -5.07
CA GLY A 572 -26.71 -8.11 -3.91
C GLY A 572 -25.86 -9.32 -3.50
N THR A 573 -25.89 -10.42 -4.25
CA THR A 573 -24.99 -11.56 -4.03
C THR A 573 -23.55 -11.16 -4.29
N ASP A 574 -22.66 -11.36 -3.32
CA ASP A 574 -21.25 -11.08 -3.40
C ASP A 574 -20.41 -12.29 -3.85
N THR A 575 -19.15 -12.06 -4.20
CA THR A 575 -18.26 -13.09 -4.74
C THR A 575 -17.01 -13.23 -3.89
N GLN A 576 -16.96 -14.23 -3.01
CA GLN A 576 -15.82 -14.47 -2.13
C GLN A 576 -14.62 -15.09 -2.84
N ILE A 577 -14.84 -15.96 -3.84
CA ILE A 577 -13.81 -16.66 -4.60
C ILE A 577 -13.97 -16.34 -6.09
N LEU A 578 -12.92 -15.80 -6.68
CA LEU A 578 -12.84 -15.56 -8.11
C LEU A 578 -12.39 -16.83 -8.87
N HIS A 579 -12.67 -16.90 -10.16
CA HIS A 579 -12.15 -17.94 -11.09
C HIS A 579 -12.57 -19.37 -10.72
N GLN A 580 -13.75 -19.57 -10.13
CA GLN A 580 -14.23 -20.92 -9.80
C GLN A 580 -14.41 -21.78 -11.06
N GLU A 581 -15.16 -21.30 -12.05
CA GLU A 581 -15.46 -22.02 -13.28
C GLU A 581 -14.50 -21.69 -14.41
N THR A 582 -14.22 -20.39 -14.61
CA THR A 582 -13.41 -19.89 -15.71
C THR A 582 -12.65 -18.62 -15.30
N PHE A 583 -11.59 -18.30 -16.02
CA PHE A 583 -10.94 -17.00 -15.93
C PHE A 583 -11.70 -15.96 -16.74
N LYS A 584 -11.56 -14.67 -16.39
CA LYS A 584 -12.15 -13.58 -17.19
C LYS A 584 -11.63 -13.56 -18.64
N LEU A 585 -10.42 -14.08 -18.86
CA LEU A 585 -9.82 -14.27 -20.19
C LEU A 585 -10.32 -15.55 -20.92
N GLY A 586 -11.20 -16.34 -20.31
CA GLY A 586 -11.57 -17.68 -20.74
C GLY A 586 -10.60 -18.71 -20.18
N LYS A 587 -9.34 -18.69 -20.59
CA LYS A 587 -8.25 -19.51 -20.03
C LYS A 587 -7.17 -18.64 -19.39
N GLY A 588 -6.54 -19.17 -18.35
CA GLY A 588 -5.35 -18.57 -17.75
C GLY A 588 -4.14 -18.67 -18.67
N ARG A 589 -3.34 -17.63 -18.76
CA ARG A 589 -2.19 -17.54 -19.66
C ARG A 589 -0.91 -17.83 -18.92
N LEU A 590 -0.21 -18.90 -19.31
CA LEU A 590 1.10 -19.26 -18.78
C LEU A 590 2.21 -18.61 -19.61
N LYS A 591 3.11 -17.89 -18.93
CA LYS A 591 4.22 -17.21 -19.58
C LYS A 591 5.44 -17.16 -18.66
N ASN A 592 6.58 -17.64 -19.12
CA ASN A 592 7.83 -17.59 -18.39
C ASN A 592 8.70 -16.38 -18.76
N PHE A 593 9.61 -16.01 -17.88
CA PHE A 593 10.55 -14.91 -18.04
C PHE A 593 11.92 -15.26 -17.49
N ASP A 594 12.98 -14.80 -18.15
CA ASP A 594 14.32 -14.91 -17.64
C ASP A 594 14.55 -13.89 -16.50
N TRP A 595 15.30 -14.31 -15.49
CA TRP A 595 15.82 -13.38 -14.51
C TRP A 595 16.85 -12.44 -15.16
N LYS A 596 16.77 -11.16 -14.81
CA LYS A 596 17.76 -10.14 -15.15
C LYS A 596 18.23 -9.46 -13.86
N GLU A 597 19.50 -9.06 -13.83
CA GLU A 597 19.97 -8.21 -12.74
C GLU A 597 19.28 -6.84 -12.82
N SER A 598 19.06 -6.21 -11.67
CA SER A 598 18.56 -4.84 -11.61
C SER A 598 19.59 -3.89 -12.23
N THR A 599 19.11 -2.97 -13.08
CA THR A 599 19.92 -1.91 -13.69
C THR A 599 20.63 -1.06 -12.63
N GLU A 600 20.00 -0.85 -11.49
CA GLU A 600 20.58 -0.16 -10.34
C GLU A 600 21.87 -0.85 -9.85
N ILE A 601 21.86 -2.17 -9.74
CA ILE A 601 23.00 -2.96 -9.27
C ILE A 601 24.07 -3.06 -10.37
N GLU A 602 23.70 -3.35 -11.61
CA GLU A 602 24.65 -3.43 -12.72
C GLU A 602 25.48 -2.15 -12.85
N THR A 603 24.82 -0.99 -12.73
CA THR A 603 25.46 0.31 -12.92
C THR A 603 26.30 0.74 -11.72
N ASN A 604 25.82 0.51 -10.50
CA ASN A 604 26.32 1.21 -9.31
C ASN A 604 27.14 0.33 -8.33
N LYS A 605 27.09 -1.01 -8.43
CA LYS A 605 27.66 -1.96 -7.46
C LYS A 605 29.16 -1.78 -7.19
N LYS A 606 29.94 -1.23 -8.13
CA LYS A 606 31.39 -1.03 -7.91
C LYS A 606 31.66 0.05 -6.89
N GLU A 607 30.86 1.09 -6.86
CA GLU A 607 31.02 2.23 -5.96
C GLU A 607 30.16 2.07 -4.70
N TYR A 608 28.98 1.44 -4.83
CA TYR A 608 28.00 1.23 -3.77
C TYR A 608 27.70 -0.27 -3.61
N PRO A 609 28.55 -1.03 -2.89
CA PRO A 609 28.52 -2.48 -2.90
C PRO A 609 27.41 -3.13 -2.06
N LEU A 610 26.71 -2.36 -1.23
CA LEU A 610 25.60 -2.85 -0.43
C LEU A 610 24.25 -2.64 -1.15
N ILE A 611 23.31 -3.53 -0.89
CA ILE A 611 21.93 -3.37 -1.35
C ILE A 611 21.09 -2.87 -0.19
N LEU A 612 20.51 -1.68 -0.33
CA LEU A 612 19.46 -1.20 0.55
C LEU A 612 18.12 -1.78 0.13
N THR A 613 17.40 -2.36 1.10
CA THR A 613 15.99 -2.69 0.97
C THR A 613 15.18 -1.99 2.06
N THR A 614 13.99 -1.48 1.72
CA THR A 614 13.16 -0.72 2.66
C THR A 614 12.01 -1.55 3.22
N SER A 615 11.53 -1.25 4.42
CA SER A 615 10.40 -1.92 5.05
C SER A 615 9.57 -1.02 5.98
N ARG A 616 8.83 -1.66 6.87
CA ARG A 616 7.91 -1.03 7.82
C ARG A 616 8.13 -1.59 9.22
N VAL A 617 7.79 -0.80 10.25
CA VAL A 617 7.64 -1.28 11.62
C VAL A 617 6.16 -1.39 11.99
N LEU A 618 5.87 -2.20 13.01
CA LEU A 618 4.50 -2.44 13.48
C LEU A 618 3.81 -1.16 13.96
N GLN A 619 4.54 -0.26 14.62
CA GLN A 619 4.02 0.90 15.31
C GLN A 619 3.63 2.05 14.37
N HIS A 620 4.32 2.16 13.23
CA HIS A 620 4.09 3.23 12.27
C HIS A 620 3.45 2.74 10.96
N TYR A 621 2.90 3.68 10.23
CA TYR A 621 2.22 3.39 8.98
C TYR A 621 2.65 4.38 7.88
N ASN A 622 3.18 3.83 6.77
CA ASN A 622 3.67 4.59 5.62
C ASN A 622 4.61 5.73 6.02
N ALA A 623 4.37 6.98 5.61
CA ALA A 623 5.12 8.18 6.01
C ALA A 623 4.97 8.57 7.50
N ALA A 624 4.28 7.77 8.29
CA ALA A 624 3.95 7.99 9.71
C ALA A 624 3.26 9.32 10.03
N THR A 625 2.80 10.08 9.06
CA THR A 625 2.15 11.39 9.22
C THR A 625 1.06 11.37 10.30
N MET A 626 0.22 10.32 10.34
CA MET A 626 -0.80 10.12 11.37
C MET A 626 -0.23 9.50 12.64
N THR A 627 0.55 8.41 12.54
CA THR A 627 0.97 7.62 13.68
C THR A 627 2.02 8.31 14.56
N ARG A 628 2.85 9.22 14.02
CA ARG A 628 3.74 10.09 14.80
C ARG A 628 2.98 11.04 15.74
N ARG A 629 1.74 11.39 15.38
CA ARG A 629 0.85 12.28 16.17
C ARG A 629 -0.02 11.50 17.13
N THR A 630 0.47 10.36 17.58
CA THR A 630 -0.16 9.48 18.58
C THR A 630 0.91 8.97 19.53
N SER A 631 0.53 8.27 20.59
CA SER A 631 1.47 7.69 21.56
C SER A 631 2.44 6.65 20.95
N ASN A 632 2.21 6.21 19.73
CA ASN A 632 3.11 5.30 19.01
C ASN A 632 4.52 5.86 18.81
N ILE A 633 4.65 7.21 18.74
CA ILE A 633 5.95 7.90 18.68
C ILE A 633 6.84 7.62 19.89
N ASN A 634 6.25 7.34 21.05
CA ASN A 634 7.00 7.01 22.28
C ASN A 634 7.58 5.60 22.27
N ILE A 635 7.14 4.74 21.35
CA ILE A 635 7.62 3.35 21.19
C ILE A 635 8.73 3.28 20.13
N VAL A 636 8.51 3.93 19.00
CA VAL A 636 9.48 4.05 17.90
C VAL A 636 9.52 5.51 17.48
N SER A 637 10.66 6.17 17.67
CA SER A 637 10.84 7.61 17.45
C SER A 637 11.80 7.95 16.30
N GLU A 638 12.43 6.94 15.68
CA GLU A 638 13.42 7.15 14.60
C GLU A 638 13.48 5.93 13.66
N ASP A 639 13.95 6.15 12.44
CA ASP A 639 14.32 5.06 11.52
C ASP A 639 15.71 4.51 11.93
N LEU A 640 15.86 3.18 11.95
CA LEU A 640 17.12 2.50 12.24
C LEU A 640 17.72 1.90 10.96
N LEU A 641 19.05 1.88 10.88
CA LEU A 641 19.80 1.18 9.84
C LEU A 641 20.27 -0.18 10.37
N LEU A 642 19.68 -1.27 9.87
CA LEU A 642 20.06 -2.62 10.21
C LEU A 642 21.24 -3.05 9.32
N VAL A 643 22.32 -3.52 9.95
CA VAL A 643 23.56 -3.91 9.28
C VAL A 643 23.99 -5.29 9.78
N HIS A 644 24.37 -6.18 8.85
CA HIS A 644 24.90 -7.50 9.20
C HIS A 644 26.24 -7.38 9.97
N PRO A 645 26.55 -8.25 10.98
CA PRO A 645 27.78 -8.15 11.76
C PRO A 645 29.07 -8.12 10.93
N ASN A 646 29.15 -8.90 9.84
CA ASN A 646 30.33 -8.89 8.96
C ASN A 646 30.50 -7.55 8.23
N ASP A 647 29.40 -6.94 7.77
CA ASP A 647 29.43 -5.64 7.09
C ASP A 647 29.72 -4.50 8.07
N ALA A 648 29.18 -4.60 9.29
CA ALA A 648 29.47 -3.68 10.39
C ALA A 648 30.96 -3.71 10.79
N ASN A 649 31.55 -4.90 10.96
CA ASN A 649 32.96 -5.06 11.27
C ASN A 649 33.89 -4.45 10.20
N LYS A 650 33.56 -4.66 8.90
CA LYS A 650 34.31 -4.05 7.76
C LYS A 650 34.30 -2.52 7.79
N ARG A 651 33.34 -1.91 8.46
CA ARG A 651 33.07 -0.46 8.52
C ARG A 651 33.24 0.14 9.91
N GLU A 652 33.74 -0.66 10.84
CA GLU A 652 33.97 -0.27 12.25
C GLU A 652 32.71 0.27 12.94
N LEU A 653 31.53 -0.31 12.62
CA LEU A 653 30.23 0.07 13.16
C LEU A 653 29.82 -0.78 14.33
N ASN A 654 29.22 -0.16 15.33
CA ASN A 654 28.57 -0.81 16.48
C ASN A 654 27.12 -0.36 16.58
N THR A 655 26.30 -1.16 17.26
CA THR A 655 24.93 -0.75 17.60
C THR A 655 24.94 0.55 18.39
N GLY A 656 24.13 1.51 17.96
CA GLY A 656 24.03 2.85 18.55
C GLY A 656 24.93 3.91 17.88
N ASP A 657 25.88 3.52 17.03
CA ASP A 657 26.63 4.48 16.20
C ASP A 657 25.69 5.20 15.22
N ILE A 658 26.08 6.40 14.84
CA ILE A 658 25.44 7.10 13.69
C ILE A 658 26.27 6.85 12.45
N ALA A 659 25.62 6.38 11.40
CA ALA A 659 26.26 6.13 10.12
C ALA A 659 25.60 6.97 9.00
N ARG A 660 26.41 7.39 8.07
CA ARG A 660 26.02 7.95 6.78
C ARG A 660 25.65 6.77 5.87
N LEU A 661 24.40 6.74 5.41
CA LEU A 661 23.95 5.88 4.33
C LEU A 661 23.88 6.75 3.07
N TYR A 662 24.56 6.36 1.99
CA TYR A 662 24.66 7.19 0.81
C TYR A 662 24.66 6.39 -0.50
N SER A 663 24.27 7.06 -1.56
CA SER A 663 24.29 6.60 -2.96
C SER A 663 24.75 7.73 -3.87
N GLY A 664 24.81 7.51 -5.18
CA GLY A 664 25.10 8.57 -6.15
C GLY A 664 24.08 9.72 -6.20
N ARG A 665 22.95 9.60 -5.48
CA ARG A 665 21.83 10.58 -5.50
C ARG A 665 21.78 11.45 -4.25
N GLY A 666 22.20 10.94 -3.13
CA GLY A 666 22.13 11.67 -1.87
C GLY A 666 22.61 10.83 -0.68
N GLU A 667 22.42 11.37 0.50
CA GLU A 667 22.86 10.77 1.75
C GLU A 667 21.90 11.07 2.90
N VAL A 668 21.88 10.18 3.88
CA VAL A 668 21.12 10.34 5.13
C VAL A 668 21.95 9.80 6.30
N ALA A 669 21.72 10.37 7.49
CA ALA A 669 22.32 9.90 8.72
C ALA A 669 21.32 9.06 9.51
N LEU A 670 21.68 7.83 9.86
CA LEU A 670 20.84 6.89 10.58
C LEU A 670 21.60 6.25 11.73
N LYS A 671 20.87 5.90 12.78
CA LYS A 671 21.39 5.13 13.90
C LYS A 671 21.46 3.67 13.54
N VAL A 672 22.60 3.02 13.82
CA VAL A 672 22.89 1.64 13.44
C VAL A 672 22.36 0.65 14.48
N GLU A 673 21.75 -0.42 13.99
CA GLU A 673 21.51 -1.68 14.72
C GLU A 673 22.27 -2.81 14.02
N VAL A 674 23.28 -3.38 14.68
CA VAL A 674 24.01 -4.55 14.17
C VAL A 674 23.22 -5.81 14.49
N THR A 675 22.85 -6.58 13.46
CA THR A 675 21.93 -7.73 13.62
C THR A 675 22.10 -8.77 12.50
N ASP A 676 21.91 -10.04 12.83
CA ASP A 676 21.89 -11.19 11.90
C ASP A 676 20.51 -11.40 11.21
N LYS A 677 19.53 -10.59 11.57
CA LYS A 677 18.22 -10.60 10.87
C LYS A 677 18.37 -10.33 9.37
N VAL A 678 19.31 -9.47 8.99
CA VAL A 678 19.66 -9.16 7.60
C VAL A 678 20.79 -10.07 7.10
N LYS A 679 20.94 -10.20 5.78
CA LYS A 679 21.99 -10.98 5.14
C LYS A 679 23.22 -10.12 4.88
N GLU A 680 24.43 -10.70 4.87
CA GLU A 680 25.66 -9.99 4.47
C GLU A 680 25.50 -9.39 3.06
N GLY A 681 25.95 -8.14 2.88
CA GLY A 681 25.80 -7.37 1.66
C GLY A 681 24.47 -6.65 1.53
N ILE A 682 23.55 -6.78 2.51
CA ILE A 682 22.23 -6.15 2.52
C ILE A 682 22.10 -5.29 3.76
N VAL A 683 21.66 -4.06 3.58
CA VAL A 683 21.26 -3.16 4.67
C VAL A 683 19.78 -2.84 4.57
N PHE A 684 19.17 -2.49 5.68
CA PHE A 684 17.74 -2.38 5.81
C PHE A 684 17.34 -1.18 6.65
N THR A 685 16.36 -0.42 6.22
CA THR A 685 15.80 0.68 6.99
C THR A 685 14.32 0.87 6.70
N THR A 686 13.69 1.79 7.43
CA THR A 686 12.34 2.28 7.17
C THR A 686 12.39 3.71 6.63
N PHE A 687 11.23 4.30 6.26
CA PHE A 687 11.14 5.70 5.81
C PHE A 687 9.95 6.41 6.47
N HIS A 688 9.75 6.12 7.76
CA HIS A 688 8.63 6.68 8.51
C HIS A 688 8.83 8.11 8.94
N PHE A 689 10.08 8.56 9.04
CA PHE A 689 10.42 9.86 9.63
C PHE A 689 10.98 10.80 8.57
N PRO A 690 10.34 11.96 8.33
CA PRO A 690 10.82 12.95 7.35
C PRO A 690 12.15 13.58 7.77
N GLU A 691 12.52 13.50 9.03
CA GLU A 691 13.80 13.97 9.56
C GLU A 691 14.99 13.24 8.92
N HIS A 692 14.77 12.02 8.41
CA HIS A 692 15.81 11.22 7.76
C HIS A 692 15.72 11.21 6.23
N MET A 693 14.53 11.46 5.66
CA MET A 693 14.30 11.49 4.19
C MET A 693 15.00 10.35 3.44
N VAL A 694 14.81 9.10 3.90
CA VAL A 694 15.51 7.91 3.36
C VAL A 694 15.40 7.78 1.83
N ASN A 695 14.31 8.25 1.23
CA ASN A 695 14.14 8.22 -0.21
C ASN A 695 15.08 9.18 -0.99
N MET A 696 15.91 9.97 -0.31
CA MET A 696 17.05 10.69 -0.95
C MET A 696 18.10 9.72 -1.53
N VAL A 697 18.20 8.50 -0.99
CA VAL A 697 19.21 7.52 -1.45
C VAL A 697 18.65 6.43 -2.35
N THR A 698 17.31 6.31 -2.48
CA THR A 698 16.68 5.27 -3.31
C THR A 698 16.83 5.55 -4.81
N GLY A 699 16.80 4.46 -5.60
CA GLY A 699 17.12 4.48 -7.03
C GLY A 699 16.01 4.99 -7.95
N HIS A 700 16.35 5.08 -9.25
CA HIS A 700 15.41 5.39 -10.34
C HIS A 700 14.82 4.13 -11.00
N GLY A 701 15.25 2.93 -10.57
CA GLY A 701 14.75 1.68 -11.10
C GLY A 701 13.24 1.63 -11.03
N LYS A 702 12.60 1.07 -12.02
CA LYS A 702 11.15 0.95 -12.11
C LYS A 702 10.76 -0.28 -12.91
N ASP A 703 9.64 -0.87 -12.54
CA ASP A 703 9.03 -1.98 -13.27
C ASP A 703 8.77 -1.59 -14.74
N GLU A 704 9.19 -2.44 -15.67
CA GLU A 704 9.16 -2.16 -17.11
C GLU A 704 7.73 -1.88 -17.63
N GLU A 705 6.72 -2.53 -17.07
CA GLU A 705 5.33 -2.48 -17.56
C GLU A 705 4.53 -1.36 -16.90
N THR A 706 4.72 -1.19 -15.61
CA THR A 706 3.85 -0.33 -14.80
C THR A 706 4.51 0.97 -14.34
N MET A 707 5.85 1.06 -14.44
CA MET A 707 6.66 2.14 -13.87
C MET A 707 6.58 2.21 -12.32
N CYS A 708 6.20 1.10 -11.64
CA CYS A 708 6.29 1.02 -10.20
C CYS A 708 7.74 1.14 -9.77
N ALA A 709 8.00 1.99 -8.80
CA ALA A 709 9.35 2.28 -8.35
C ALA A 709 10.03 1.09 -7.66
N GLU A 710 11.35 0.93 -7.87
CA GLU A 710 12.16 -0.13 -7.27
C GLU A 710 12.74 0.29 -5.92
N TYR A 711 11.93 0.25 -4.86
CA TYR A 711 12.39 0.58 -3.50
C TYR A 711 13.21 -0.52 -2.82
N LYS A 712 13.15 -1.75 -3.35
CA LYS A 712 13.74 -2.92 -2.69
C LYS A 712 15.16 -3.22 -3.14
N VAL A 713 15.63 -2.51 -4.16
CA VAL A 713 16.97 -2.70 -4.70
C VAL A 713 17.60 -1.33 -4.97
N SER A 714 18.36 -0.80 -4.03
CA SER A 714 19.14 0.42 -4.22
C SER A 714 20.60 0.17 -3.85
N ALA A 715 21.52 0.52 -4.73
CA ALA A 715 22.95 0.41 -4.48
C ALA A 715 23.41 1.53 -3.54
N VAL A 716 23.98 1.17 -2.40
CA VAL A 716 24.38 2.11 -1.35
C VAL A 716 25.72 1.73 -0.71
N GLU A 717 26.30 2.69 0.00
CA GLU A 717 27.40 2.45 0.93
C GLU A 717 27.10 3.05 2.30
N VAL A 718 27.72 2.51 3.33
CA VAL A 718 27.56 2.93 4.73
C VAL A 718 28.90 3.32 5.32
N GLN A 719 28.98 4.49 5.94
CA GLN A 719 30.20 5.00 6.55
C GLN A 719 29.90 5.51 7.96
N LYS A 720 30.78 5.17 8.91
CA LYS A 720 30.71 5.71 10.27
C LYS A 720 30.91 7.22 10.25
N ILE A 721 30.05 7.95 10.96
CA ILE A 721 30.21 9.38 11.18
C ILE A 721 31.02 9.59 12.47
N SER A 722 32.16 10.27 12.37
CA SER A 722 32.93 10.64 13.56
C SER A 722 32.16 11.68 14.41
N ASN A 723 32.36 11.65 15.73
CA ASN A 723 31.67 12.56 16.65
C ASN A 723 31.86 14.06 16.36
N GLN A 724 32.84 14.44 15.54
CA GLN A 724 33.07 15.83 15.11
C GLN A 724 32.03 16.34 14.11
N PHE A 725 31.36 15.45 13.35
CA PHE A 725 30.37 15.82 12.32
C PHE A 725 28.91 15.82 12.82
N LYS A 726 28.68 15.49 14.11
CA LYS A 726 27.30 15.51 14.67
C LYS A 726 26.63 16.88 14.64
N THR A 727 27.37 17.95 14.41
CA THR A 727 26.87 19.32 14.35
C THR A 727 26.60 19.84 12.94
N GLU A 728 27.04 19.14 11.89
CA GLU A 728 26.92 19.63 10.50
C GLU A 728 25.76 18.98 9.70
N ILE A 729 25.26 17.83 10.18
CA ILE A 729 24.06 17.20 9.59
C ILE A 729 22.83 17.57 10.45
N LYS A 730 22.59 18.84 10.61
CA LYS A 730 21.24 19.34 10.87
C LYS A 730 20.57 19.50 9.51
N PRO A 731 19.29 19.07 9.34
CA PRO A 731 18.50 19.61 8.25
C PRO A 731 18.68 21.12 8.30
N LYS A 732 18.97 21.76 7.18
CA LYS A 732 18.90 23.22 7.15
C LYS A 732 17.53 23.59 7.66
N GLU A 733 17.47 24.05 8.89
CA GLU A 733 16.30 24.71 9.44
C GLU A 733 15.99 25.84 8.45
N ASN A 734 14.97 25.63 7.62
CA ASN A 734 14.26 26.76 7.06
C ASN A 734 13.64 27.44 8.27
N GLN A 735 14.37 28.42 8.81
CA GLN A 735 13.85 29.37 9.77
C GLN A 735 12.68 30.09 9.11
N ALA A 736 11.50 29.52 9.25
CA ALA A 736 10.26 30.25 9.24
C ALA A 736 9.96 30.51 10.71
N GLU A 737 10.48 31.59 11.25
CA GLU A 737 9.96 32.18 12.49
C GLU A 737 8.46 32.39 12.29
N VAL A 738 7.68 31.58 12.98
CA VAL A 738 6.26 31.85 13.22
C VAL A 738 6.24 32.77 14.43
N ASN A 739 6.10 34.07 14.17
CA ASN A 739 5.57 35.05 15.13
C ASN A 739 4.06 35.09 14.99
#